data_cf75ffbef69e704ace06ca0a7ef68419
#
_entry.id   cf75ffbef69e704ace06ca0a7ef68419
#
_cell.length_a   1.000
_cell.length_b   1.000
_cell.length_c   1.000
_cell.angle_alpha   90.00
_cell.angle_beta   90.00
_cell.angle_gamma   90.00
#
_symmetry.space_group_name_H-M   'P 1'
#
loop_
_entity.id
_entity.type
_entity.pdbx_description
1 polymer ?
#
loop_
_entity_poly.entity_id
_entity_poly.type
_entity_poly.pdbx_seq_one_letter_code
_entity_poly.pdbx_strand_id
1 'polypeptide(L)'
;MAAEEALLVSYESLASLAERRLAAVKLVVSSGQGLDDVHILDILDNQSALRTKTVKALVDPASSQIVSAVSPDGVDHVMAYVLSSTLGDELLYPEDEDEYSSDFVSAFNDLPKLGSANESNIESESVSTTQRYRFQSGLQSATVYKYAGIASSEHYGSDTETVVSDVVSSAISRGYHILREEHSAEVSRLMSADFVADFRDPVTGSLPAGNDIVKALQITAISSAYYLYTSLIPWSSTRDEDPSTCIACNSLAVGGLVSQTYGGKIFWDADLFVAPAIQGVHPKLARQFSLYRINRSEQSRKNTERHELKAGSMLYAWTSGRHGQCYNMSAPCIMYQYHLNADIALSMTMGRNTSGDTNWFDQHGAVDVIDGVALGLSDARVLTRREDTGRWGIDVMADADEYYMWIADGSFTGTAVSTLLQLASEARHKRGIPLEPDWLDQLEHMSIPTSEDDVVLEFQGMTNDVFPKQADVILSHYPYDYKRNFSLAKYRAAMDFYAVRTDPHGPAMTWSMYAIAANSLATSGCAFWTYIVKSFQPYIRGPWYQYSEQQDDEPGIPDPLTGNAINPAFPFLTGHGGLLQIFTAGFLGLRVTHRNLLVNPSLPPQLRDFKPPIQFYNGAVVSFRMNRTHTSITRRDASHFDGLVPDQYGKEDMPITIGRDVDDPDARTVFLRVNDTAVVENRLYDTEVHVPGNILQCHSASSTHGELAFAATDGYGGTSWQPDASDVPAALVVDIGSSQAPRPLGAIQLDFAMRPPKHAKVSISNSSDFEPAIVLADEDIGITKPWVPESPVVRYVGNSTTIQLTDAIWSGAFAKLEVTGCWTDDGAGATVAEFALLAADYHE
;
A
#
# COMPACT_ATOMS: atom_id res chain seq x y z
N MET A 1 -16.77 22.60 -47.54
CA MET A 1 -17.03 21.93 -46.27
C MET A 1 -16.83 23.00 -45.22
N ALA A 2 -17.87 23.47 -44.60
CA ALA A 2 -17.77 24.34 -43.43
C ALA A 2 -17.14 23.50 -42.31
N ALA A 3 -16.06 24.00 -41.73
CA ALA A 3 -15.54 23.40 -40.50
C ALA A 3 -16.67 23.48 -39.49
N GLU A 4 -17.08 22.36 -38.94
CA GLU A 4 -17.86 22.31 -37.69
C GLU A 4 -17.05 23.04 -36.65
N GLU A 5 -17.41 24.24 -36.30
CA GLU A 5 -16.74 24.99 -35.24
C GLU A 5 -17.22 24.39 -33.93
N ALA A 6 -16.27 23.66 -33.31
CA ALA A 6 -16.55 22.94 -32.07
C ALA A 6 -16.72 23.90 -30.89
N LEU A 7 -17.67 23.59 -30.00
CA LEU A 7 -17.75 24.19 -28.69
C LEU A 7 -16.53 23.76 -27.91
N LEU A 8 -15.71 24.70 -27.45
CA LEU A 8 -14.56 24.44 -26.60
C LEU A 8 -14.94 24.67 -25.13
N VAL A 9 -14.77 23.63 -24.34
CA VAL A 9 -15.05 23.65 -22.90
C VAL A 9 -13.78 23.35 -22.13
N SER A 10 -13.39 24.26 -21.24
CA SER A 10 -12.29 24.04 -20.28
C SER A 10 -12.88 23.98 -18.88
N TYR A 11 -12.55 22.90 -18.17
CA TYR A 11 -13.09 22.61 -16.86
C TYR A 11 -11.95 22.42 -15.86
N GLU A 12 -11.96 23.19 -14.77
CA GLU A 12 -11.00 23.11 -13.68
C GLU A 12 -11.78 22.98 -12.36
N SER A 13 -11.56 21.93 -11.59
CA SER A 13 -12.19 21.68 -10.31
C SER A 13 -11.18 21.47 -9.21
N LEU A 14 -11.51 21.83 -7.99
CA LEU A 14 -10.75 21.54 -6.79
C LEU A 14 -11.68 21.18 -5.62
N ALA A 15 -11.27 20.14 -4.85
CA ALA A 15 -11.72 19.93 -3.49
C ALA A 15 -10.64 20.52 -2.58
N SER A 16 -10.99 21.55 -1.81
CA SER A 16 -9.98 22.35 -1.12
C SER A 16 -9.33 21.58 0.04
N LEU A 17 -8.00 21.47 0.05
CA LEU A 17 -7.26 20.98 1.21
C LEU A 17 -7.06 22.06 2.28
N ALA A 18 -7.13 23.34 1.90
CA ALA A 18 -7.03 24.45 2.85
C ALA A 18 -8.35 24.70 3.61
N GLU A 19 -9.50 24.45 2.94
CA GLU A 19 -10.85 24.51 3.55
C GLU A 19 -11.61 23.24 3.17
N ARG A 20 -11.54 22.22 4.02
CA ARG A 20 -12.10 20.88 3.74
C ARG A 20 -13.62 20.81 3.46
N ARG A 21 -14.35 21.88 3.82
CA ARG A 21 -15.79 21.97 3.58
C ARG A 21 -16.14 22.60 2.23
N LEU A 22 -15.13 22.87 1.39
CA LEU A 22 -15.28 23.64 0.16
C LEU A 22 -14.79 22.86 -1.07
N ALA A 23 -15.63 22.83 -2.08
CA ALA A 23 -15.26 22.51 -3.45
C ALA A 23 -15.52 23.72 -4.36
N ALA A 24 -14.74 23.88 -5.42
CA ALA A 24 -14.94 24.94 -6.39
C ALA A 24 -14.64 24.46 -7.81
N VAL A 25 -15.36 25.04 -8.76
CA VAL A 25 -15.23 24.74 -10.19
C VAL A 25 -15.10 26.04 -10.95
N LYS A 26 -14.21 26.06 -11.93
CA LYS A 26 -14.13 27.06 -12.97
C LYS A 26 -14.39 26.40 -14.31
N LEU A 27 -15.40 26.90 -15.01
CA LEU A 27 -15.78 26.48 -16.35
C LEU A 27 -15.55 27.63 -17.32
N VAL A 28 -14.79 27.40 -18.39
CA VAL A 28 -14.64 28.35 -19.51
C VAL A 28 -15.25 27.70 -20.74
N VAL A 29 -16.20 28.39 -21.33
CA VAL A 29 -16.92 27.96 -22.54
C VAL A 29 -16.64 28.96 -23.66
N SER A 30 -16.29 28.48 -24.85
CA SER A 30 -16.08 29.32 -26.01
C SER A 30 -16.55 28.65 -27.31
N SER A 31 -17.06 29.47 -28.24
CA SER A 31 -17.55 29.02 -29.55
C SER A 31 -17.40 30.14 -30.57
N GLY A 32 -16.88 29.83 -31.78
CA GLY A 32 -16.85 30.78 -32.89
C GLY A 32 -18.22 31.17 -33.42
N GLN A 33 -19.23 30.36 -33.15
CA GLN A 33 -20.65 30.65 -33.54
C GLN A 33 -21.40 31.45 -32.48
N GLY A 34 -20.80 31.71 -31.32
CA GLY A 34 -21.44 32.35 -30.17
C GLY A 34 -22.00 31.34 -29.17
N LEU A 35 -22.48 31.86 -28.04
CA LEU A 35 -23.01 31.08 -26.90
C LEU A 35 -24.53 31.22 -26.74
N ASP A 36 -25.22 31.76 -27.70
CA ASP A 36 -26.67 32.07 -27.60
C ASP A 36 -27.52 30.81 -27.35
N ASP A 37 -27.17 29.68 -27.93
CA ASP A 37 -27.83 28.39 -27.77
C ASP A 37 -27.16 27.47 -26.73
N VAL A 38 -26.17 27.98 -25.97
CA VAL A 38 -25.48 27.22 -24.96
C VAL A 38 -26.09 27.45 -23.60
N HIS A 39 -26.38 26.35 -22.89
CA HIS A 39 -26.96 26.39 -21.56
C HIS A 39 -26.04 25.70 -20.55
N ILE A 40 -26.04 26.22 -19.33
CA ILE A 40 -25.36 25.60 -18.18
C ILE A 40 -26.43 25.00 -17.28
N LEU A 41 -26.22 23.75 -16.90
CA LEU A 41 -27.03 23.08 -15.90
C LEU A 41 -26.18 22.88 -14.66
N ASP A 42 -26.54 23.55 -13.57
CA ASP A 42 -25.95 23.32 -12.24
C ASP A 42 -26.73 22.24 -11.53
N ILE A 43 -26.03 21.20 -11.06
CA ILE A 43 -26.66 20.02 -10.46
C ILE A 43 -26.00 19.73 -9.12
N LEU A 44 -26.85 19.52 -8.09
CA LEU A 44 -26.48 18.77 -6.89
C LEU A 44 -27.13 17.39 -7.01
N ASP A 45 -26.32 16.41 -7.39
CA ASP A 45 -26.79 15.04 -7.61
C ASP A 45 -26.83 14.27 -6.29
N ASN A 46 -28.05 14.08 -5.78
CA ASN A 46 -28.30 13.26 -4.61
C ASN A 46 -28.56 11.78 -4.95
N GLN A 47 -28.77 11.44 -6.22
CA GLN A 47 -29.07 10.06 -6.63
C GLN A 47 -27.82 9.16 -6.49
N SER A 48 -26.61 9.74 -6.57
CA SER A 48 -25.35 9.04 -6.27
C SER A 48 -25.11 8.82 -4.77
N ALA A 49 -25.87 9.47 -3.89
CA ALA A 49 -25.82 9.26 -2.45
C ALA A 49 -26.69 8.05 -2.07
N LEU A 50 -26.13 6.86 -2.21
CA LEU A 50 -26.82 5.60 -1.96
C LEU A 50 -27.31 5.49 -0.51
N ARG A 51 -28.48 4.85 -0.29
CA ARG A 51 -29.09 4.63 1.02
C ARG A 51 -29.33 5.94 1.79
N THR A 52 -29.76 6.96 1.06
CA THR A 52 -30.13 8.25 1.64
C THR A 52 -31.49 8.68 1.13
N LYS A 53 -32.09 9.58 1.87
CA LYS A 53 -33.31 10.29 1.46
C LYS A 53 -33.07 11.80 1.47
N THR A 54 -33.67 12.52 0.53
CA THR A 54 -33.63 13.97 0.51
C THR A 54 -34.53 14.52 1.63
N VAL A 55 -33.94 15.36 2.49
CA VAL A 55 -34.67 16.07 3.57
C VAL A 55 -34.89 17.54 3.25
N LYS A 56 -34.05 18.10 2.35
CA LYS A 56 -34.21 19.47 1.85
C LYS A 56 -33.76 19.57 0.40
N ALA A 57 -34.53 20.20 -0.45
CA ALA A 57 -34.12 20.59 -1.79
C ALA A 57 -34.69 21.96 -2.07
N LEU A 58 -33.86 22.93 -2.43
CA LEU A 58 -34.26 24.32 -2.65
C LEU A 58 -33.45 24.93 -3.78
N VAL A 59 -34.11 25.63 -4.66
CA VAL A 59 -33.50 26.52 -5.65
C VAL A 59 -33.87 27.94 -5.30
N ASP A 60 -32.88 28.82 -5.15
CA ASP A 60 -33.04 30.25 -4.98
C ASP A 60 -32.41 30.99 -6.17
N PRO A 61 -33.23 31.32 -7.19
CA PRO A 61 -32.76 32.04 -8.36
C PRO A 61 -32.18 33.42 -8.04
N ALA A 62 -32.72 34.08 -7.00
CA ALA A 62 -32.31 35.43 -6.66
C ALA A 62 -30.87 35.51 -6.12
N SER A 63 -30.42 34.47 -5.45
CA SER A 63 -29.04 34.37 -4.94
C SER A 63 -28.15 33.46 -5.79
N SER A 64 -28.64 32.89 -6.87
CA SER A 64 -27.96 31.88 -7.69
C SER A 64 -27.49 30.67 -6.86
N GLN A 65 -28.33 30.22 -5.96
CA GLN A 65 -28.02 29.14 -5.01
C GLN A 65 -28.98 27.97 -5.18
N ILE A 66 -28.38 26.79 -5.08
CA ILE A 66 -29.10 25.54 -4.90
C ILE A 66 -28.67 24.86 -3.61
N VAL A 67 -29.64 24.31 -2.91
CA VAL A 67 -29.42 23.63 -1.62
C VAL A 67 -29.92 22.22 -1.72
N SER A 68 -29.16 21.31 -1.16
CA SER A 68 -29.59 19.94 -0.97
C SER A 68 -29.15 19.45 0.40
N ALA A 69 -30.02 18.72 1.07
CA ALA A 69 -29.68 17.99 2.27
C ALA A 69 -30.21 16.57 2.18
N VAL A 70 -29.37 15.60 2.54
CA VAL A 70 -29.71 14.18 2.59
C VAL A 70 -29.48 13.62 3.99
N SER A 71 -30.32 12.67 4.38
CA SER A 71 -30.18 11.92 5.62
C SER A 71 -29.91 10.45 5.27
N PRO A 72 -28.90 9.80 5.90
CA PRO A 72 -28.67 8.39 5.67
C PRO A 72 -29.77 7.53 6.27
N ASP A 73 -30.09 6.41 5.60
CA ASP A 73 -31.09 5.46 6.08
C ASP A 73 -30.66 4.81 7.39
N GLY A 74 -31.61 4.68 8.30
CA GLY A 74 -31.38 4.04 9.59
C GLY A 74 -30.52 4.83 10.59
N VAL A 75 -30.19 6.09 10.26
CA VAL A 75 -29.48 7.01 11.16
C VAL A 75 -30.35 8.23 11.42
N ASP A 76 -30.92 8.29 12.60
CA ASP A 76 -31.78 9.41 12.97
C ASP A 76 -30.94 10.67 13.28
N HIS A 77 -31.51 11.83 12.95
CA HIS A 77 -30.97 13.16 13.27
C HIS A 77 -29.61 13.51 12.66
N VAL A 78 -29.12 12.77 11.68
CA VAL A 78 -27.92 13.11 10.93
C VAL A 78 -28.32 13.54 9.51
N MET A 79 -27.73 14.64 9.07
CA MET A 79 -27.96 15.22 7.75
C MET A 79 -26.64 15.73 7.20
N ALA A 80 -26.36 15.42 5.93
CA ALA A 80 -25.33 16.10 5.15
C ALA A 80 -26.02 17.24 4.36
N TYR A 81 -25.53 18.46 4.56
CA TYR A 81 -26.06 19.67 3.94
C TYR A 81 -25.07 20.22 2.93
N VAL A 82 -25.51 20.47 1.73
CA VAL A 82 -24.74 21.05 0.63
C VAL A 82 -25.43 22.32 0.14
N LEU A 83 -24.66 23.39 0.01
CA LEU A 83 -25.09 24.60 -0.67
C LEU A 83 -24.10 24.89 -1.79
N SER A 84 -24.61 25.12 -2.99
CA SER A 84 -23.79 25.58 -4.09
C SER A 84 -24.28 26.89 -4.64
N SER A 85 -23.35 27.77 -5.05
CA SER A 85 -23.61 29.02 -5.71
C SER A 85 -22.88 29.07 -7.03
N THR A 86 -23.61 29.34 -8.12
CA THR A 86 -23.06 29.40 -9.49
C THR A 86 -23.13 30.85 -9.97
N LEU A 87 -21.97 31.38 -10.33
CA LEU A 87 -21.75 32.78 -10.64
C LEU A 87 -21.02 32.96 -11.98
N GLY A 88 -21.45 34.00 -12.71
CA GLY A 88 -20.74 34.47 -13.91
C GLY A 88 -21.38 35.80 -14.34
N ASP A 89 -20.55 36.78 -14.66
CA ASP A 89 -21.01 38.13 -15.00
C ASP A 89 -21.98 38.18 -16.21
N GLU A 90 -21.94 37.11 -17.00
CA GLU A 90 -22.66 37.00 -18.27
C GLU A 90 -23.77 35.91 -18.23
N LEU A 91 -24.05 35.36 -17.03
CA LEU A 91 -25.11 34.37 -16.83
C LEU A 91 -26.45 35.05 -16.61
N LEU A 92 -27.48 34.50 -17.23
CA LEU A 92 -28.90 34.90 -17.06
C LEU A 92 -29.70 33.69 -16.60
N TYR A 93 -30.67 33.93 -15.73
CA TYR A 93 -31.67 32.95 -15.40
C TYR A 93 -32.71 32.85 -16.55
N PRO A 94 -33.18 31.68 -16.93
CA PRO A 94 -34.30 31.56 -17.87
C PRO A 94 -35.57 32.17 -17.24
N GLU A 95 -36.31 32.93 -18.02
CA GLU A 95 -37.57 33.55 -17.57
C GLU A 95 -38.74 32.54 -17.53
N ASP A 96 -38.64 31.39 -18.23
CA ASP A 96 -39.65 30.33 -18.30
C ASP A 96 -39.06 28.97 -17.93
N GLU A 97 -39.51 28.43 -16.80
CA GLU A 97 -39.00 27.15 -16.24
C GLU A 97 -39.59 25.87 -16.85
N ASP A 98 -40.68 25.95 -17.60
CA ASP A 98 -41.59 24.81 -17.75
C ASP A 98 -41.34 23.86 -18.93
N GLU A 99 -40.54 24.21 -19.94
CA GLU A 99 -40.52 23.40 -21.19
C GLU A 99 -39.27 22.55 -21.40
N TYR A 100 -38.15 22.78 -20.66
CA TYR A 100 -36.87 22.10 -20.90
C TYR A 100 -36.30 21.32 -19.69
N SER A 101 -36.88 21.40 -18.52
CA SER A 101 -36.35 20.81 -17.30
C SER A 101 -36.47 19.27 -17.29
N SER A 102 -37.55 18.71 -17.88
CA SER A 102 -37.83 17.28 -17.83
C SER A 102 -36.92 16.45 -18.72
N ASP A 103 -36.59 16.94 -19.93
CA ASP A 103 -35.83 16.16 -20.88
C ASP A 103 -34.30 16.11 -20.54
N PHE A 104 -33.75 17.21 -20.01
CA PHE A 104 -32.36 17.23 -19.55
C PHE A 104 -32.11 16.48 -18.24
N VAL A 105 -33.04 16.58 -17.30
CA VAL A 105 -33.01 15.81 -16.06
C VAL A 105 -33.21 14.33 -16.36
N SER A 106 -34.09 13.98 -17.29
CA SER A 106 -34.25 12.61 -17.78
C SER A 106 -32.99 12.09 -18.47
N ALA A 107 -32.40 12.87 -19.38
CA ALA A 107 -31.13 12.48 -20.03
C ALA A 107 -29.97 12.36 -19.05
N PHE A 108 -29.91 13.17 -17.98
CA PHE A 108 -28.91 13.05 -16.93
C PHE A 108 -29.13 11.81 -16.07
N ASN A 109 -30.39 11.46 -15.79
CA ASN A 109 -30.74 10.25 -15.07
C ASN A 109 -30.46 8.97 -15.87
N ASP A 110 -30.39 9.08 -17.20
CA ASP A 110 -30.07 7.99 -18.14
C ASP A 110 -28.55 7.84 -18.36
N LEU A 111 -27.75 8.79 -17.89
CA LEU A 111 -26.28 8.63 -17.95
C LEU A 111 -25.82 7.48 -17.03
N PRO A 112 -24.85 6.66 -17.45
CA PRO A 112 -24.28 5.62 -16.60
C PRO A 112 -23.79 6.26 -15.30
N LYS A 113 -24.36 5.86 -14.17
CA LYS A 113 -23.91 6.33 -12.86
C LYS A 113 -22.47 5.88 -12.67
N LEU A 114 -21.57 6.81 -12.40
CA LEU A 114 -20.18 6.50 -12.13
C LEU A 114 -20.12 5.48 -10.99
N GLY A 115 -19.74 4.23 -11.30
CA GLY A 115 -19.53 3.17 -10.35
C GLY A 115 -20.67 2.17 -10.11
N SER A 116 -21.79 2.25 -10.80
CA SER A 116 -22.93 1.33 -10.56
C SER A 116 -23.20 0.37 -11.72
N ALA A 117 -22.22 -0.36 -12.19
CA ALA A 117 -22.48 -1.35 -13.25
C ALA A 117 -23.43 -2.48 -12.80
N ASN A 118 -23.68 -2.70 -11.50
CA ASN A 118 -24.48 -3.84 -11.03
C ASN A 118 -25.30 -3.65 -9.72
N GLU A 119 -25.48 -2.44 -9.21
CA GLU A 119 -26.36 -2.24 -8.04
C GLU A 119 -27.79 -1.92 -8.45
N SER A 120 -28.43 -2.82 -9.19
CA SER A 120 -29.76 -2.63 -9.75
C SER A 120 -30.91 -2.68 -8.72
N ASN A 121 -30.64 -2.82 -7.42
CA ASN A 121 -31.67 -2.99 -6.39
C ASN A 121 -31.56 -2.05 -5.19
N ILE A 122 -30.69 -1.04 -5.19
CA ILE A 122 -30.64 -0.04 -4.13
C ILE A 122 -31.24 1.25 -4.70
N GLU A 123 -32.54 1.40 -4.56
CA GLU A 123 -33.23 2.66 -4.88
C GLU A 123 -32.82 3.72 -3.85
N SER A 124 -32.26 4.84 -4.34
CA SER A 124 -32.09 6.04 -3.54
C SER A 124 -33.41 6.81 -3.58
N GLU A 125 -33.98 7.12 -2.42
CA GLU A 125 -35.14 8.04 -2.31
C GLU A 125 -34.72 9.51 -2.49
N SER A 126 -33.46 9.75 -2.84
CA SER A 126 -32.89 11.07 -3.02
C SER A 126 -33.10 11.56 -4.44
N VAL A 127 -33.50 12.84 -4.57
CA VAL A 127 -33.71 13.52 -5.84
C VAL A 127 -32.62 14.57 -6.05
N SER A 128 -32.18 14.73 -7.29
CA SER A 128 -31.23 15.79 -7.65
C SER A 128 -31.90 17.17 -7.64
N THR A 129 -31.12 18.16 -7.22
CA THR A 129 -31.55 19.58 -7.26
C THR A 129 -30.80 20.26 -8.40
N THR A 130 -31.53 20.90 -9.31
CA THR A 130 -30.97 21.47 -10.54
C THR A 130 -31.38 22.91 -10.74
N GLN A 131 -30.48 23.71 -11.34
CA GLN A 131 -30.76 25.07 -11.80
C GLN A 131 -30.12 25.26 -13.18
N ARG A 132 -30.91 25.83 -14.10
CA ARG A 132 -30.48 26.13 -15.46
C ARG A 132 -30.11 27.59 -15.62
N TYR A 133 -29.07 27.84 -16.43
CA TYR A 133 -28.62 29.17 -16.82
C TYR A 133 -28.43 29.24 -18.32
N ARG A 134 -28.55 30.44 -18.90
CA ARG A 134 -28.13 30.77 -20.24
C ARG A 134 -27.15 31.93 -20.24
N PHE A 135 -26.44 32.12 -21.33
CA PHE A 135 -25.55 33.27 -21.51
C PHE A 135 -26.26 34.46 -22.08
N GLN A 136 -25.71 35.65 -21.80
CA GLN A 136 -26.13 36.86 -22.50
C GLN A 136 -25.84 36.70 -23.99
N SER A 137 -26.73 37.31 -24.85
CA SER A 137 -26.62 37.18 -26.30
C SER A 137 -25.37 37.85 -26.85
N GLY A 138 -24.77 37.24 -27.87
CA GLY A 138 -23.63 37.77 -28.61
C GLY A 138 -22.25 37.47 -28.04
N LEU A 139 -22.18 36.65 -26.99
CA LEU A 139 -20.94 36.23 -26.42
C LEU A 139 -20.27 35.11 -27.24
N GLN A 140 -18.95 35.15 -27.38
CA GLN A 140 -18.17 34.07 -27.97
C GLN A 140 -17.40 33.27 -26.90
N SER A 141 -17.26 33.80 -25.71
CA SER A 141 -16.60 33.12 -24.57
C SER A 141 -17.15 33.65 -23.26
N ALA A 142 -17.33 32.78 -22.29
CA ALA A 142 -17.74 33.12 -20.95
C ALA A 142 -17.04 32.24 -19.90
N THR A 143 -16.93 32.77 -18.67
CA THR A 143 -16.39 32.03 -17.53
C THR A 143 -17.45 31.92 -16.45
N VAL A 144 -17.65 30.70 -15.95
CA VAL A 144 -18.58 30.38 -14.88
C VAL A 144 -17.83 29.79 -13.69
N TYR A 145 -18.20 30.21 -12.50
CA TYR A 145 -17.66 29.70 -11.26
C TYR A 145 -18.75 29.05 -10.43
N LYS A 146 -18.49 27.86 -9.91
CA LYS A 146 -19.34 27.19 -8.92
C LYS A 146 -18.57 27.05 -7.62
N TYR A 147 -19.17 27.44 -6.51
CA TYR A 147 -18.65 27.25 -5.16
C TYR A 147 -19.63 26.39 -4.39
N ALA A 148 -19.16 25.24 -3.88
CA ALA A 148 -20.02 24.31 -3.16
C ALA A 148 -19.46 24.07 -1.76
N GLY A 149 -20.25 24.35 -0.75
CA GLY A 149 -19.96 24.04 0.64
C GLY A 149 -20.69 22.79 1.09
N ILE A 150 -20.07 21.97 1.94
CA ILE A 150 -20.66 20.76 2.51
C ILE A 150 -20.32 20.64 3.99
N ALA A 151 -21.31 20.27 4.82
CA ALA A 151 -21.11 19.94 6.22
C ALA A 151 -22.15 18.92 6.71
N SER A 152 -21.82 18.25 7.84
CA SER A 152 -22.72 17.30 8.48
C SER A 152 -23.23 17.84 9.81
N SER A 153 -24.53 17.64 10.08
CA SER A 153 -25.15 18.00 11.36
C SER A 153 -24.57 17.22 12.54
N GLU A 154 -23.86 16.15 12.28
CA GLU A 154 -23.16 15.40 13.34
C GLU A 154 -22.00 16.18 13.94
N HIS A 155 -21.34 17.04 13.14
CA HIS A 155 -20.24 17.87 13.63
C HIS A 155 -20.70 19.27 14.05
N TYR A 156 -21.73 19.81 13.38
CA TYR A 156 -22.12 21.21 13.56
C TYR A 156 -23.55 21.36 14.15
N GLY A 157 -24.25 20.24 14.39
CA GLY A 157 -25.60 20.26 14.99
C GLY A 157 -26.57 21.16 14.21
N SER A 158 -27.21 22.07 14.95
CA SER A 158 -28.12 23.09 14.39
C SER A 158 -27.44 24.14 13.53
N ASP A 159 -26.13 24.31 13.65
CA ASP A 159 -25.39 25.40 12.98
C ASP A 159 -24.90 24.99 11.58
N THR A 160 -25.19 23.75 11.15
CA THR A 160 -24.73 23.17 9.88
C THR A 160 -25.00 24.06 8.67
N GLU A 161 -26.22 24.55 8.54
CA GLU A 161 -26.62 25.41 7.40
C GLU A 161 -25.87 26.75 7.44
N THR A 162 -25.73 27.36 8.60
CA THR A 162 -24.97 28.62 8.79
C THR A 162 -23.51 28.42 8.43
N VAL A 163 -22.90 27.37 8.92
CA VAL A 163 -21.49 27.04 8.63
C VAL A 163 -21.25 26.88 7.13
N VAL A 164 -22.12 26.17 6.42
CA VAL A 164 -22.00 26.01 4.97
C VAL A 164 -22.20 27.32 4.23
N SER A 165 -23.17 28.12 4.64
CA SER A 165 -23.42 29.44 4.05
C SER A 165 -22.23 30.38 4.23
N ASP A 166 -21.61 30.39 5.39
CA ASP A 166 -20.43 31.21 5.68
C ASP A 166 -19.23 30.76 4.83
N VAL A 167 -19.03 29.45 4.69
CA VAL A 167 -17.97 28.90 3.83
C VAL A 167 -18.13 29.33 2.39
N VAL A 168 -19.35 29.19 1.82
CA VAL A 168 -19.62 29.58 0.43
C VAL A 168 -19.52 31.09 0.24
N SER A 169 -20.06 31.89 1.15
CA SER A 169 -19.97 33.36 1.10
C SER A 169 -18.52 33.84 1.17
N SER A 170 -17.71 33.25 2.07
CA SER A 170 -16.27 33.50 2.16
C SER A 170 -15.55 33.11 0.86
N ALA A 171 -15.88 31.96 0.28
CA ALA A 171 -15.29 31.50 -0.96
C ALA A 171 -15.59 32.45 -2.15
N ILE A 172 -16.82 32.89 -2.27
CA ILE A 172 -17.25 33.86 -3.28
C ILE A 172 -16.47 35.18 -3.12
N SER A 173 -16.35 35.70 -1.89
CA SER A 173 -15.65 36.97 -1.63
C SER A 173 -14.14 36.90 -1.94
N ARG A 174 -13.51 35.74 -1.76
CA ARG A 174 -12.09 35.50 -2.08
C ARG A 174 -11.86 35.25 -3.55
N GLY A 175 -12.81 34.58 -4.22
CA GLY A 175 -12.73 34.22 -5.62
C GLY A 175 -11.87 32.99 -5.91
N TYR A 176 -12.13 32.34 -7.03
CA TYR A 176 -11.52 31.06 -7.42
C TYR A 176 -9.98 31.05 -7.43
N HIS A 177 -9.38 32.15 -7.86
CA HIS A 177 -7.91 32.24 -7.95
C HIS A 177 -7.23 32.10 -6.59
N ILE A 178 -7.72 32.81 -5.58
CA ILE A 178 -7.18 32.71 -4.22
C ILE A 178 -7.40 31.32 -3.63
N LEU A 179 -8.58 30.74 -3.82
CA LEU A 179 -8.85 29.36 -3.35
C LEU A 179 -7.93 28.34 -3.98
N ARG A 180 -7.64 28.49 -5.26
CA ARG A 180 -6.71 27.63 -6.00
C ARG A 180 -5.28 27.79 -5.48
N GLU A 181 -4.84 29.02 -5.19
CA GLU A 181 -3.51 29.29 -4.60
C GLU A 181 -3.38 28.68 -3.21
N GLU A 182 -4.37 28.84 -2.34
CA GLU A 182 -4.41 28.24 -1.01
C GLU A 182 -4.38 26.71 -1.07
N HIS A 183 -5.19 26.09 -1.93
CA HIS A 183 -5.17 24.65 -2.18
C HIS A 183 -3.78 24.20 -2.66
N SER A 184 -3.22 24.88 -3.66
CA SER A 184 -1.90 24.56 -4.21
C SER A 184 -0.78 24.71 -3.20
N ALA A 185 -0.87 25.71 -2.30
CA ALA A 185 0.08 25.90 -1.22
C ALA A 185 0.03 24.73 -0.22
N GLU A 186 -1.17 24.25 0.13
CA GLU A 186 -1.33 23.12 1.03
C GLU A 186 -0.83 21.80 0.39
N VAL A 187 -1.14 21.55 -0.88
CA VAL A 187 -0.58 20.41 -1.63
C VAL A 187 0.96 20.51 -1.65
N SER A 188 1.51 21.69 -1.94
CA SER A 188 2.95 21.88 -2.00
C SER A 188 3.63 21.68 -0.63
N ARG A 189 2.94 22.02 0.45
CA ARG A 189 3.41 21.77 1.82
C ARG A 189 3.46 20.27 2.11
N LEU A 190 2.44 19.51 1.74
CA LEU A 190 2.37 18.05 1.92
C LEU A 190 3.35 17.29 1.02
N MET A 191 3.53 17.78 -0.20
CA MET A 191 4.32 17.14 -1.25
C MET A 191 5.70 17.78 -1.45
N SER A 192 6.23 18.45 -0.42
CA SER A 192 7.56 19.04 -0.55
C SER A 192 8.62 17.97 -0.85
N ALA A 193 9.71 18.39 -1.48
CA ALA A 193 10.79 17.48 -1.87
C ALA A 193 11.43 16.71 -0.70
N ASP A 194 11.22 17.13 0.54
CA ASP A 194 11.68 16.41 1.72
C ASP A 194 10.75 15.24 2.11
N PHE A 195 9.50 15.26 1.65
CA PHE A 195 8.49 14.25 2.00
C PHE A 195 8.23 13.21 0.92
N VAL A 196 8.87 13.34 -0.24
CA VAL A 196 8.67 12.45 -1.39
C VAL A 196 10.00 11.80 -1.79
N ALA A 197 9.94 10.52 -2.15
CA ALA A 197 11.09 9.78 -2.65
C ALA A 197 11.55 10.29 -4.01
N ASP A 198 12.88 10.33 -4.25
CA ASP A 198 13.46 10.85 -5.46
C ASP A 198 14.61 9.97 -5.96
N PHE A 199 14.50 9.50 -7.21
CA PHE A 199 15.48 8.65 -7.89
C PHE A 199 16.37 9.40 -8.87
N ARG A 200 16.29 10.73 -8.91
CA ARG A 200 17.09 11.57 -9.80
C ARG A 200 18.53 11.68 -9.32
N ASP A 201 19.44 11.67 -10.26
CA ASP A 201 20.85 11.99 -10.03
C ASP A 201 20.98 13.39 -9.41
N PRO A 202 21.73 13.53 -8.29
CA PRO A 202 21.82 14.81 -7.58
C PRO A 202 22.53 15.92 -8.33
N VAL A 203 23.36 15.57 -9.32
CA VAL A 203 24.17 16.54 -10.08
C VAL A 203 23.41 17.00 -11.30
N THR A 204 22.83 16.07 -12.05
CA THR A 204 22.13 16.37 -13.32
C THR A 204 20.66 16.71 -13.13
N GLY A 205 20.05 16.29 -12.01
CA GLY A 205 18.61 16.40 -11.76
C GLY A 205 17.74 15.48 -12.63
N SER A 206 18.35 14.57 -13.36
CA SER A 206 17.69 13.71 -14.34
C SER A 206 17.55 12.28 -13.82
N LEU A 207 16.49 11.60 -14.26
CA LEU A 207 16.35 10.15 -14.09
C LEU A 207 17.31 9.42 -15.03
N PRO A 208 17.70 8.16 -14.74
CA PRO A 208 18.53 7.36 -15.62
C PRO A 208 17.91 7.27 -17.02
N ALA A 209 18.68 7.66 -18.05
CA ALA A 209 18.21 7.63 -19.43
C ALA A 209 17.96 6.18 -19.90
N GLY A 210 16.87 5.96 -20.65
CA GLY A 210 16.53 4.65 -21.21
C GLY A 210 16.04 3.61 -20.18
N ASN A 211 15.71 4.01 -18.96
CA ASN A 211 15.15 3.12 -17.93
C ASN A 211 13.70 3.50 -17.60
N ASP A 212 12.77 2.93 -18.35
CA ASP A 212 11.34 3.22 -18.21
C ASP A 212 10.79 2.70 -16.88
N ILE A 213 11.36 1.65 -16.30
CA ILE A 213 10.93 1.11 -15.00
C ILE A 213 11.25 2.11 -13.88
N VAL A 214 12.45 2.70 -13.85
CA VAL A 214 12.80 3.72 -12.85
C VAL A 214 11.96 4.97 -13.03
N LYS A 215 11.63 5.34 -14.28
CA LYS A 215 10.71 6.45 -14.56
C LYS A 215 9.31 6.17 -14.02
N ALA A 216 8.76 4.98 -14.28
CA ALA A 216 7.47 4.55 -13.75
C ALA A 216 7.48 4.51 -12.22
N LEU A 217 8.54 3.98 -11.60
CA LEU A 217 8.72 3.95 -10.15
C LEU A 217 8.75 5.37 -9.54
N GLN A 218 9.43 6.33 -10.19
CA GLN A 218 9.42 7.73 -9.73
C GLN A 218 8.03 8.34 -9.78
N ILE A 219 7.28 8.11 -10.85
CA ILE A 219 5.91 8.62 -10.98
C ILE A 219 5.02 7.97 -9.93
N THR A 220 5.13 6.66 -9.74
CA THR A 220 4.36 5.91 -8.74
C THR A 220 4.70 6.33 -7.31
N ALA A 221 5.96 6.66 -7.01
CA ALA A 221 6.35 7.19 -5.71
C ALA A 221 5.68 8.54 -5.41
N ILE A 222 5.60 9.43 -6.41
CA ILE A 222 4.93 10.72 -6.29
C ILE A 222 3.42 10.53 -6.14
N SER A 223 2.80 9.71 -7.00
CA SER A 223 1.35 9.46 -6.95
C SER A 223 0.94 8.81 -5.63
N SER A 224 1.73 7.85 -5.13
CA SER A 224 1.46 7.19 -3.85
C SER A 224 1.49 8.16 -2.67
N ALA A 225 2.50 9.02 -2.61
CA ALA A 225 2.55 10.07 -1.60
C ALA A 225 1.35 11.03 -1.72
N TYR A 226 1.02 11.46 -2.95
CA TYR A 226 -0.10 12.35 -3.22
C TYR A 226 -1.42 11.74 -2.74
N TYR A 227 -1.76 10.53 -3.18
CA TYR A 227 -3.04 9.92 -2.82
C TYR A 227 -3.19 9.68 -1.33
N LEU A 228 -2.13 9.27 -0.64
CA LEU A 228 -2.20 9.07 0.80
C LEU A 228 -2.26 10.37 1.60
N TYR A 229 -1.41 11.34 1.27
CA TYR A 229 -1.35 12.58 2.06
C TYR A 229 -2.58 13.46 1.85
N THR A 230 -3.14 13.47 0.63
CA THR A 230 -4.33 14.28 0.32
C THR A 230 -5.65 13.60 0.70
N SER A 231 -5.64 12.30 0.98
CA SER A 231 -6.83 11.58 1.47
C SER A 231 -7.07 11.75 2.98
N LEU A 232 -6.09 12.29 3.71
CA LEU A 232 -6.21 12.60 5.13
C LEU A 232 -6.54 14.09 5.32
N ILE A 233 -7.16 14.42 6.45
CA ILE A 233 -7.52 15.80 6.78
C ILE A 233 -6.27 16.55 7.24
N PRO A 234 -5.83 17.62 6.55
CA PRO A 234 -4.71 18.41 6.98
C PRO A 234 -4.95 19.09 8.32
N TRP A 235 -3.95 19.10 9.19
CA TRP A 235 -4.03 19.75 10.51
C TRP A 235 -4.35 21.25 10.40
N SER A 236 -3.87 21.89 9.35
CA SER A 236 -4.12 23.32 9.07
C SER A 236 -5.60 23.63 8.95
N SER A 237 -6.39 22.71 8.36
CA SER A 237 -7.83 22.87 8.14
C SER A 237 -8.69 22.57 9.36
N THR A 238 -8.10 22.10 10.48
CA THR A 238 -8.83 21.80 11.74
C THR A 238 -8.44 22.71 12.89
N ARG A 239 -7.57 23.69 12.65
CA ARG A 239 -6.96 24.50 13.72
C ARG A 239 -7.97 25.28 14.56
N ASP A 240 -9.04 25.78 13.95
CA ASP A 240 -10.04 26.65 14.57
C ASP A 240 -11.30 25.87 15.01
N GLU A 241 -11.23 24.54 15.03
CA GLU A 241 -12.38 23.73 15.38
C GLU A 241 -12.37 23.25 16.83
N ASP A 242 -13.57 22.99 17.35
CA ASP A 242 -13.75 22.41 18.66
C ASP A 242 -13.08 21.02 18.72
N PRO A 243 -12.08 20.82 19.58
CA PRO A 243 -11.44 19.53 19.74
C PRO A 243 -12.40 18.39 20.11
N SER A 244 -13.58 18.69 20.65
CA SER A 244 -14.58 17.69 21.04
C SER A 244 -15.28 17.06 19.83
N THR A 245 -15.30 17.73 18.67
CA THR A 245 -15.94 17.23 17.45
C THR A 245 -15.15 16.14 16.74
N CYS A 246 -13.87 16.01 17.04
CA CYS A 246 -12.95 15.00 16.51
C CYS A 246 -13.08 14.72 15.00
N ILE A 247 -13.07 15.77 14.21
CA ILE A 247 -13.24 15.66 12.74
C ILE A 247 -12.10 14.87 12.09
N ALA A 248 -10.88 15.00 12.60
CA ALA A 248 -9.70 14.26 12.13
C ALA A 248 -9.54 12.87 12.77
N CYS A 249 -10.64 12.16 13.03
CA CYS A 249 -10.64 10.85 13.70
C CYS A 249 -11.20 9.70 12.84
N ASN A 250 -11.19 9.83 11.53
CA ASN A 250 -11.92 8.88 10.68
C ASN A 250 -11.03 7.79 10.09
N SER A 251 -9.70 7.82 10.30
CA SER A 251 -8.77 6.89 9.66
C SER A 251 -8.83 7.00 8.12
N LEU A 252 -8.42 5.97 7.41
CA LEU A 252 -8.47 5.89 5.96
C LEU A 252 -8.96 4.52 5.52
N ALA A 253 -10.01 4.49 4.73
CA ALA A 253 -10.53 3.26 4.17
C ALA A 253 -9.61 2.73 3.05
N VAL A 254 -9.72 1.44 2.74
CA VAL A 254 -8.90 0.73 1.74
C VAL A 254 -8.87 1.45 0.39
N GLY A 255 -10.01 1.89 -0.11
CA GLY A 255 -10.15 2.63 -1.37
C GLY A 255 -10.52 4.11 -1.16
N GLY A 256 -10.38 4.65 0.05
CA GLY A 256 -10.94 5.94 0.40
C GLY A 256 -12.47 5.94 0.32
N LEU A 257 -13.06 7.12 0.11
CA LEU A 257 -14.52 7.26 -0.07
C LEU A 257 -14.98 7.02 -1.53
N VAL A 258 -14.03 6.89 -2.46
CA VAL A 258 -14.31 6.79 -3.90
C VAL A 258 -14.56 5.35 -4.32
N SER A 259 -13.92 4.39 -3.67
CA SER A 259 -14.08 2.97 -3.98
C SER A 259 -15.39 2.43 -3.41
N GLN A 260 -16.22 1.90 -4.26
CA GLN A 260 -17.47 1.25 -3.85
C GLN A 260 -17.26 -0.15 -3.29
N THR A 261 -16.18 -0.83 -3.69
CA THR A 261 -15.94 -2.25 -3.38
C THR A 261 -15.95 -2.52 -1.88
N TYR A 262 -15.29 -1.71 -1.09
CA TYR A 262 -15.25 -1.86 0.37
C TYR A 262 -16.10 -0.82 1.12
N GLY A 263 -16.85 0.04 0.42
CA GLY A 263 -17.85 0.96 0.99
C GLY A 263 -17.34 1.88 2.10
N GLY A 264 -16.09 2.32 2.02
CA GLY A 264 -15.48 3.18 3.04
C GLY A 264 -15.13 2.48 4.35
N LYS A 265 -15.10 1.15 4.40
CA LYS A 265 -14.78 0.37 5.60
C LYS A 265 -13.28 0.47 5.94
N ILE A 266 -13.00 0.40 7.24
CA ILE A 266 -11.66 0.39 7.82
C ILE A 266 -11.28 -1.04 8.20
N PHE A 267 -10.13 -1.49 7.69
CA PHE A 267 -9.53 -2.81 7.92
C PHE A 267 -8.17 -2.66 8.61
N TRP A 268 -7.42 -3.73 8.71
CA TRP A 268 -6.02 -3.77 9.16
C TRP A 268 -5.06 -3.03 8.22
N ASP A 269 -5.45 -2.85 6.96
CA ASP A 269 -4.74 -2.08 5.95
C ASP A 269 -4.34 -0.69 6.44
N ALA A 270 -5.26 -0.01 7.11
CA ALA A 270 -5.01 1.31 7.67
C ALA A 270 -3.89 1.31 8.71
N ASP A 271 -3.84 0.27 9.55
CA ASP A 271 -2.90 0.19 10.67
C ASP A 271 -1.53 -0.37 10.26
N LEU A 272 -1.48 -1.36 9.34
CA LEU A 272 -0.25 -2.07 9.01
C LEU A 272 0.42 -1.60 7.71
N PHE A 273 -0.36 -1.11 6.74
CA PHE A 273 0.17 -0.68 5.44
C PHE A 273 0.19 0.83 5.28
N VAL A 274 -0.88 1.54 5.64
CA VAL A 274 -0.99 2.97 5.37
C VAL A 274 -0.36 3.82 6.47
N ALA A 275 -0.69 3.58 7.73
CA ALA A 275 -0.17 4.38 8.84
C ALA A 275 1.36 4.36 8.93
N PRO A 276 2.07 3.22 8.84
CA PRO A 276 3.53 3.19 8.88
C PRO A 276 4.19 3.98 7.75
N ALA A 277 3.57 4.02 6.56
CA ALA A 277 4.07 4.80 5.42
C ALA A 277 4.08 6.31 5.68
N ILE A 278 3.20 6.80 6.56
CA ILE A 278 2.99 8.23 6.82
C ILE A 278 3.59 8.67 8.15
N GLN A 279 3.64 7.79 9.16
CA GLN A 279 4.04 8.12 10.53
C GLN A 279 5.41 8.78 10.63
N GLY A 280 6.39 8.26 9.88
CA GLY A 280 7.74 8.81 9.86
C GLY A 280 7.88 10.11 9.07
N VAL A 281 6.92 10.45 8.21
CA VAL A 281 6.98 11.57 7.29
C VAL A 281 6.08 12.73 7.75
N HIS A 282 4.83 12.42 8.08
CA HIS A 282 3.81 13.38 8.51
C HIS A 282 3.12 12.92 9.80
N PRO A 283 3.78 12.98 10.96
CA PRO A 283 3.25 12.44 12.23
C PRO A 283 1.92 13.07 12.64
N LYS A 284 1.66 14.34 12.28
CA LYS A 284 0.36 14.98 12.54
C LYS A 284 -0.77 14.36 11.73
N LEU A 285 -0.55 14.06 10.46
CA LEU A 285 -1.54 13.37 9.63
C LEU A 285 -1.77 11.95 10.14
N ALA A 286 -0.70 11.23 10.41
CA ALA A 286 -0.77 9.83 10.84
C ALA A 286 -1.48 9.63 12.19
N ARG A 287 -1.56 10.66 13.05
CA ARG A 287 -2.31 10.60 14.31
C ARG A 287 -3.78 10.20 14.13
N GLN A 288 -4.37 10.51 12.97
CA GLN A 288 -5.77 10.20 12.66
C GLN A 288 -6.09 8.70 12.78
N PHE A 289 -5.14 7.83 12.42
CA PHE A 289 -5.31 6.38 12.56
C PHE A 289 -5.48 5.97 14.03
N SER A 290 -4.59 6.44 14.90
CA SER A 290 -4.68 6.16 16.34
C SER A 290 -5.93 6.77 16.97
N LEU A 291 -6.28 8.00 16.60
CA LEU A 291 -7.49 8.67 17.10
C LEU A 291 -8.77 7.90 16.71
N TYR A 292 -8.83 7.35 15.50
CA TYR A 292 -9.95 6.51 15.09
C TYR A 292 -10.14 5.33 16.06
N ARG A 293 -9.09 4.58 16.32
CA ARG A 293 -9.14 3.41 17.20
C ARG A 293 -9.47 3.80 18.64
N ILE A 294 -8.87 4.86 19.17
CA ILE A 294 -9.17 5.37 20.51
C ILE A 294 -10.64 5.75 20.64
N ASN A 295 -11.20 6.48 19.70
CA ASN A 295 -12.59 6.92 19.71
C ASN A 295 -13.60 5.77 19.52
N ARG A 296 -13.14 4.59 19.13
CA ARG A 296 -13.97 3.37 19.00
C ARG A 296 -13.71 2.36 20.13
N SER A 297 -12.91 2.74 21.14
CA SER A 297 -12.56 1.86 22.27
C SER A 297 -13.77 1.44 23.09
N GLU A 298 -14.77 2.31 23.26
CA GLU A 298 -16.02 1.95 23.94
C GLU A 298 -16.78 0.85 23.18
N GLN A 299 -16.88 0.96 21.87
CA GLN A 299 -17.51 -0.08 21.04
C GLN A 299 -16.71 -1.38 21.10
N SER A 300 -15.38 -1.32 21.11
CA SER A 300 -14.54 -2.51 21.22
C SER A 300 -14.69 -3.23 22.56
N ARG A 301 -14.95 -2.51 23.65
CA ARG A 301 -15.35 -3.13 24.96
C ARG A 301 -16.71 -3.79 24.86
N LYS A 302 -17.71 -3.12 24.27
CA LYS A 302 -19.04 -3.74 24.06
C LYS A 302 -18.97 -5.01 23.21
N ASN A 303 -18.04 -5.07 22.27
CA ASN A 303 -17.80 -6.29 21.48
C ASN A 303 -17.33 -7.43 22.38
N THR A 304 -16.39 -7.20 23.29
CA THR A 304 -15.84 -8.22 24.19
C THR A 304 -16.83 -8.64 25.27
N GLU A 305 -17.63 -7.71 25.79
CA GLU A 305 -18.70 -8.01 26.74
C GLU A 305 -19.71 -9.00 26.17
N ARG A 306 -20.08 -8.88 24.89
CA ARG A 306 -21.00 -9.82 24.23
C ARG A 306 -20.42 -11.24 24.09
N HIS A 307 -19.10 -11.36 24.12
CA HIS A 307 -18.38 -12.63 24.10
C HIS A 307 -17.93 -13.09 25.49
N GLU A 308 -18.34 -12.38 26.55
CA GLU A 308 -18.03 -12.69 27.93
C GLU A 308 -16.52 -12.79 28.24
N LEU A 309 -15.69 -11.98 27.56
CA LEU A 309 -14.27 -11.89 27.86
C LEU A 309 -14.07 -11.16 29.20
N LYS A 310 -12.84 -11.26 29.74
CA LYS A 310 -12.53 -10.61 31.03
C LYS A 310 -12.75 -9.09 30.96
N ALA A 311 -13.10 -8.51 32.10
CA ALA A 311 -13.38 -7.09 32.22
C ALA A 311 -12.20 -6.24 31.80
N GLY A 312 -12.46 -5.17 31.03
CA GLY A 312 -11.45 -4.28 30.47
C GLY A 312 -10.91 -4.71 29.10
N SER A 313 -11.23 -5.92 28.66
CA SER A 313 -10.87 -6.39 27.31
C SER A 313 -11.44 -5.50 26.22
N MET A 314 -10.70 -5.40 25.11
CA MET A 314 -11.12 -4.75 23.87
C MET A 314 -10.83 -5.66 22.70
N LEU A 315 -11.79 -5.80 21.77
CA LEU A 315 -11.55 -6.37 20.45
C LEU A 315 -12.26 -5.51 19.42
N TYR A 316 -11.49 -5.00 18.48
CA TYR A 316 -12.00 -4.24 17.35
C TYR A 316 -12.58 -5.17 16.29
N ALA A 317 -13.61 -4.68 15.60
CA ALA A 317 -14.19 -5.41 14.49
C ALA A 317 -13.23 -5.49 13.30
N TRP A 318 -13.17 -6.65 12.67
CA TRP A 318 -12.35 -6.89 11.47
C TRP A 318 -12.60 -5.83 10.40
N THR A 319 -13.88 -5.61 10.08
CA THR A 319 -14.32 -4.53 9.23
C THR A 319 -15.14 -3.56 10.05
N SER A 320 -14.74 -2.33 10.11
CA SER A 320 -15.42 -1.31 10.90
C SER A 320 -15.62 -0.03 10.08
N GLY A 321 -16.43 0.86 10.61
CA GLY A 321 -16.71 2.16 10.02
C GLY A 321 -16.88 3.20 11.11
N ARG A 322 -17.79 4.14 10.87
CA ARG A 322 -18.02 5.30 11.71
C ARG A 322 -18.21 4.99 13.21
N HIS A 323 -18.93 3.92 13.54
CA HIS A 323 -19.28 3.57 14.93
C HIS A 323 -18.42 2.45 15.52
N GLY A 324 -17.45 1.92 14.78
CA GLY A 324 -16.60 0.80 15.24
C GLY A 324 -17.33 -0.54 15.33
N GLN A 325 -18.57 -0.61 14.84
CA GLN A 325 -19.35 -1.86 14.77
C GLN A 325 -18.85 -2.73 13.62
N CYS A 326 -19.16 -4.03 13.69
CA CYS A 326 -18.91 -4.96 12.62
C CYS A 326 -19.85 -4.70 11.43
N TYR A 327 -19.28 -4.60 10.25
CA TYR A 327 -20.02 -4.50 8.98
C TYR A 327 -19.75 -5.67 8.04
N ASN A 328 -19.15 -6.75 8.54
CA ASN A 328 -18.97 -7.97 7.78
C ASN A 328 -20.19 -8.89 7.99
N MET A 329 -20.75 -9.39 6.89
CA MET A 329 -21.91 -10.30 6.91
C MET A 329 -21.54 -11.77 6.68
N SER A 330 -20.33 -12.06 6.21
CA SER A 330 -19.93 -13.37 5.72
C SER A 330 -19.04 -14.18 6.67
N ALA A 331 -18.42 -13.55 7.67
CA ALA A 331 -17.54 -14.21 8.62
C ALA A 331 -17.66 -13.61 10.03
N PRO A 332 -17.27 -14.33 11.09
CA PRO A 332 -17.18 -13.76 12.42
C PRO A 332 -16.23 -12.55 12.44
N CYS A 333 -16.71 -11.43 12.94
CA CYS A 333 -16.04 -10.15 12.76
C CYS A 333 -15.24 -9.70 14.00
N ILE A 334 -15.43 -10.37 15.14
CA ILE A 334 -14.79 -9.98 16.42
C ILE A 334 -13.79 -11.04 16.88
N MET A 335 -14.23 -12.30 16.96
CA MET A 335 -13.42 -13.40 17.48
C MET A 335 -13.07 -14.36 16.36
N TYR A 336 -12.17 -13.95 15.46
CA TYR A 336 -11.77 -14.76 14.33
C TYR A 336 -10.46 -14.29 13.66
N GLN A 337 -10.41 -13.06 13.14
CA GLN A 337 -9.19 -12.46 12.58
C GLN A 337 -8.53 -11.60 13.65
N TYR A 338 -7.82 -12.26 14.55
CA TYR A 338 -7.33 -11.65 15.77
C TYR A 338 -6.15 -10.70 15.60
N HIS A 339 -5.32 -10.91 14.55
CA HIS A 339 -4.10 -10.12 14.34
C HIS A 339 -4.39 -8.61 14.20
N LEU A 340 -5.54 -8.21 13.63
CA LEU A 340 -5.94 -6.80 13.57
C LEU A 340 -5.70 -6.06 14.90
N ASN A 341 -6.01 -6.70 16.01
CA ASN A 341 -5.91 -6.06 17.33
C ASN A 341 -4.45 -5.84 17.75
N ALA A 342 -3.56 -6.75 17.39
CA ALA A 342 -2.13 -6.57 17.56
C ALA A 342 -1.55 -5.54 16.57
N ASP A 343 -2.05 -5.49 15.33
CA ASP A 343 -1.66 -4.51 14.31
C ASP A 343 -1.96 -3.08 14.77
N ILE A 344 -3.12 -2.86 15.38
CA ILE A 344 -3.51 -1.58 16.01
C ILE A 344 -2.49 -1.16 17.08
N ALA A 345 -2.11 -2.06 17.97
CA ALA A 345 -1.16 -1.78 19.03
C ALA A 345 0.25 -1.48 18.49
N LEU A 346 0.70 -2.23 17.48
CA LEU A 346 1.96 -2.01 16.81
C LEU A 346 1.98 -0.64 16.13
N SER A 347 0.94 -0.31 15.35
CA SER A 347 0.80 0.98 14.66
C SER A 347 0.83 2.16 15.63
N MET A 348 0.10 2.07 16.75
CA MET A 348 0.13 3.11 17.79
C MET A 348 1.53 3.27 18.39
N THR A 349 2.24 2.16 18.63
CA THR A 349 3.61 2.18 19.17
C THR A 349 4.58 2.80 18.18
N MET A 350 4.47 2.48 16.90
CA MET A 350 5.27 3.10 15.84
C MET A 350 5.01 4.61 15.75
N GLY A 351 3.75 5.03 15.77
CA GLY A 351 3.36 6.45 15.79
C GLY A 351 3.90 7.21 16.99
N ARG A 352 3.92 6.57 18.18
CA ARG A 352 4.55 7.11 19.37
C ARG A 352 6.05 7.35 19.17
N ASN A 353 6.76 6.35 18.67
CA ASN A 353 8.21 6.38 18.54
C ASN A 353 8.67 7.37 17.44
N THR A 354 7.93 7.46 16.34
CA THR A 354 8.23 8.41 15.27
C THR A 354 7.96 9.85 15.72
N SER A 355 6.78 10.10 16.28
CA SER A 355 6.39 11.44 16.71
C SER A 355 7.13 11.93 17.95
N GLY A 356 7.48 11.03 18.87
CA GLY A 356 8.01 11.36 20.19
C GLY A 356 6.97 11.92 21.18
N ASP A 357 5.70 12.00 20.81
CA ASP A 357 4.64 12.54 21.67
C ASP A 357 4.19 11.52 22.72
N THR A 358 5.08 11.22 23.63
CA THR A 358 4.84 10.25 24.71
C THR A 358 3.71 10.67 25.62
N ASN A 359 3.54 11.97 25.83
CA ASN A 359 2.49 12.51 26.70
C ASN A 359 1.09 12.20 26.13
N TRP A 360 0.91 12.47 24.83
CA TRP A 360 -0.35 12.11 24.17
C TRP A 360 -0.62 10.61 24.22
N PHE A 361 0.40 9.80 23.90
CA PHE A 361 0.30 8.35 23.92
C PHE A 361 -0.12 7.82 25.30
N ASP A 362 0.49 8.34 26.37
CA ASP A 362 0.25 7.88 27.72
C ASP A 362 -1.08 8.39 28.33
N GLN A 363 -1.58 9.56 27.89
CA GLN A 363 -2.72 10.25 28.53
C GLN A 363 -4.02 10.25 27.72
N HIS A 364 -3.97 10.00 26.40
CA HIS A 364 -5.15 10.12 25.55
C HIS A 364 -5.71 8.76 25.06
N GLY A 365 -5.46 7.68 25.79
CA GLY A 365 -6.12 6.39 25.58
C GLY A 365 -5.38 5.38 24.71
N ALA A 366 -4.25 5.73 24.09
CA ALA A 366 -3.50 4.78 23.26
C ALA A 366 -2.97 3.60 24.08
N VAL A 367 -2.41 3.86 25.28
CA VAL A 367 -1.96 2.80 26.20
C VAL A 367 -3.13 1.96 26.69
N ASP A 368 -4.31 2.56 26.93
CA ASP A 368 -5.49 1.84 27.35
C ASP A 368 -6.03 0.92 26.24
N VAL A 369 -5.89 1.33 24.97
CA VAL A 369 -6.18 0.46 23.81
C VAL A 369 -5.22 -0.73 23.79
N ILE A 370 -3.91 -0.50 23.90
CA ILE A 370 -2.89 -1.57 23.90
C ILE A 370 -3.15 -2.56 25.04
N ASP A 371 -3.42 -2.06 26.24
CA ASP A 371 -3.74 -2.90 27.40
C ASP A 371 -5.03 -3.70 27.20
N GLY A 372 -6.09 -3.03 26.72
CA GLY A 372 -7.40 -3.65 26.49
C GLY A 372 -7.38 -4.73 25.42
N VAL A 373 -6.66 -4.53 24.31
CA VAL A 373 -6.54 -5.57 23.28
C VAL A 373 -5.66 -6.73 23.75
N ALA A 374 -4.62 -6.47 24.56
CA ALA A 374 -3.81 -7.52 25.18
C ALA A 374 -4.64 -8.36 26.17
N LEU A 375 -5.49 -7.72 26.98
CA LEU A 375 -6.45 -8.43 27.84
C LEU A 375 -7.41 -9.31 27.02
N GLY A 376 -7.90 -8.80 25.89
CA GLY A 376 -8.82 -9.54 25.02
C GLY A 376 -8.17 -10.75 24.37
N LEU A 377 -6.99 -10.59 23.79
CA LEU A 377 -6.29 -11.67 23.12
C LEU A 377 -5.67 -12.70 24.09
N SER A 378 -5.39 -12.31 25.33
CA SER A 378 -4.89 -13.22 26.37
C SER A 378 -5.99 -13.93 27.17
N ASP A 379 -7.26 -13.69 26.87
CA ASP A 379 -8.38 -14.35 27.51
C ASP A 379 -8.42 -15.84 27.17
N ALA A 380 -8.76 -16.69 28.14
CA ALA A 380 -8.83 -18.13 27.97
C ALA A 380 -9.87 -18.61 26.93
N ARG A 381 -10.79 -17.73 26.50
CA ARG A 381 -11.70 -18.01 25.38
C ARG A 381 -11.08 -17.77 24.00
N VAL A 382 -9.93 -17.12 23.97
CA VAL A 382 -9.17 -16.83 22.74
C VAL A 382 -7.91 -17.68 22.72
N LEU A 383 -7.11 -17.61 23.78
CA LEU A 383 -5.80 -18.24 23.86
C LEU A 383 -5.84 -19.38 24.88
N THR A 384 -5.66 -20.60 24.39
CA THR A 384 -5.76 -21.83 25.19
C THR A 384 -4.38 -22.50 25.30
N ARG A 385 -4.12 -23.13 26.45
CA ARG A 385 -2.89 -23.89 26.63
C ARG A 385 -3.06 -25.30 26.08
N ARG A 386 -2.18 -25.72 25.17
CA ARG A 386 -2.15 -27.07 24.60
C ARG A 386 -1.67 -28.08 25.65
N GLU A 387 -2.39 -29.15 25.86
CA GLU A 387 -2.04 -30.17 26.85
C GLU A 387 -0.80 -30.98 26.47
N ASP A 388 -0.62 -31.22 25.16
CA ASP A 388 0.46 -32.05 24.60
C ASP A 388 1.81 -31.32 24.56
N THR A 389 1.81 -30.03 24.21
CA THR A 389 3.01 -29.22 24.00
C THR A 389 3.28 -28.25 25.14
N GLY A 390 2.29 -27.95 25.98
CA GLY A 390 2.34 -26.89 26.98
C GLY A 390 2.37 -25.47 26.41
N ARG A 391 2.20 -25.32 25.10
CA ARG A 391 2.22 -24.03 24.41
C ARG A 391 0.82 -23.40 24.40
N TRP A 392 0.78 -22.08 24.18
CA TRP A 392 -0.46 -21.32 24.06
C TRP A 392 -0.81 -21.14 22.60
N GLY A 393 -2.06 -21.40 22.22
CA GLY A 393 -2.52 -21.36 20.86
C GLY A 393 -3.98 -20.93 20.72
N ILE A 394 -4.43 -20.72 19.49
CA ILE A 394 -5.80 -20.32 19.14
C ILE A 394 -6.45 -21.46 18.37
N ASP A 395 -7.62 -21.93 18.82
CA ASP A 395 -8.25 -23.12 18.26
C ASP A 395 -8.90 -22.90 16.90
N VAL A 396 -9.49 -21.72 16.69
CA VAL A 396 -10.22 -21.40 15.47
C VAL A 396 -10.00 -19.95 15.10
N MET A 397 -9.41 -19.74 13.92
CA MET A 397 -9.08 -18.41 13.42
C MET A 397 -8.93 -18.39 11.90
N ALA A 398 -8.82 -17.21 11.31
CA ALA A 398 -8.13 -16.97 10.06
C ALA A 398 -6.91 -16.11 10.32
N ASP A 399 -5.82 -16.39 9.63
CA ASP A 399 -4.62 -15.55 9.67
C ASP A 399 -4.69 -14.48 8.56
N ALA A 400 -3.59 -13.83 8.24
CA ALA A 400 -3.52 -12.83 7.18
C ALA A 400 -3.86 -13.43 5.80
N ASP A 401 -3.51 -14.69 5.56
CA ASP A 401 -3.98 -15.43 4.39
C ASP A 401 -5.47 -15.79 4.52
N GLU A 402 -6.28 -15.33 3.58
CA GLU A 402 -7.72 -15.55 3.58
C GLU A 402 -8.16 -16.75 2.72
N TYR A 403 -7.23 -17.47 2.07
CA TYR A 403 -7.56 -18.70 1.35
C TYR A 403 -7.79 -19.88 2.31
N TYR A 404 -7.07 -19.89 3.45
CA TYR A 404 -7.19 -20.92 4.47
C TYR A 404 -7.87 -20.38 5.71
N MET A 405 -9.15 -20.69 5.84
CA MET A 405 -10.03 -20.27 6.92
C MET A 405 -10.29 -21.42 7.90
N TRP A 406 -10.68 -21.09 9.12
CA TRP A 406 -10.99 -22.06 10.20
C TRP A 406 -9.77 -22.90 10.60
N ILE A 407 -8.60 -22.27 10.59
CA ILE A 407 -7.31 -22.86 10.98
C ILE A 407 -7.09 -22.78 12.49
N ALA A 408 -6.09 -23.51 12.98
CA ALA A 408 -5.59 -23.41 14.34
C ALA A 408 -4.15 -22.95 14.34
N ASP A 409 -3.77 -22.18 15.36
CA ASP A 409 -2.41 -21.73 15.62
C ASP A 409 -1.74 -21.06 14.39
N GLY A 410 -2.38 -20.04 13.84
CA GLY A 410 -1.82 -19.23 12.77
C GLY A 410 -0.53 -18.55 13.23
N SER A 411 0.55 -18.73 12.47
CA SER A 411 1.90 -18.31 12.88
C SER A 411 2.05 -16.79 12.91
N PHE A 412 1.49 -16.09 11.94
CA PHE A 412 1.53 -14.63 11.94
C PHE A 412 0.78 -14.07 13.15
N THR A 413 -0.46 -14.49 13.38
CA THR A 413 -1.23 -14.08 14.55
C THR A 413 -0.50 -14.45 15.86
N GLY A 414 0.11 -15.63 15.94
CA GLY A 414 0.88 -16.05 17.11
C GLY A 414 2.04 -15.09 17.42
N THR A 415 2.81 -14.69 16.41
CA THR A 415 3.91 -13.72 16.56
C THR A 415 3.39 -12.32 16.90
N ALA A 416 2.26 -11.92 16.33
CA ALA A 416 1.60 -10.65 16.60
C ALA A 416 1.10 -10.56 18.05
N VAL A 417 0.44 -11.61 18.54
CA VAL A 417 -0.03 -11.69 19.95
C VAL A 417 1.14 -11.69 20.93
N SER A 418 2.21 -12.46 20.65
CA SER A 418 3.42 -12.44 21.49
C SER A 418 4.03 -11.04 21.57
N THR A 419 4.13 -10.34 20.44
CA THR A 419 4.63 -8.95 20.39
C THR A 419 3.71 -8.00 21.15
N LEU A 420 2.40 -8.11 20.99
CA LEU A 420 1.41 -7.30 21.71
C LEU A 420 1.54 -7.47 23.22
N LEU A 421 1.67 -8.71 23.71
CA LEU A 421 1.83 -8.98 25.15
C LEU A 421 3.12 -8.38 25.70
N GLN A 422 4.19 -8.35 24.91
CA GLN A 422 5.42 -7.64 25.27
C GLN A 422 5.18 -6.13 25.39
N LEU A 423 4.56 -5.50 24.39
CA LEU A 423 4.27 -4.06 24.37
C LEU A 423 3.38 -3.65 25.56
N ALA A 424 2.33 -4.43 25.81
CA ALA A 424 1.42 -4.19 26.92
C ALA A 424 2.11 -4.39 28.30
N SER A 425 2.97 -5.40 28.42
CA SER A 425 3.76 -5.63 29.63
C SER A 425 4.69 -4.45 29.92
N GLU A 426 5.38 -3.94 28.92
CA GLU A 426 6.23 -2.75 29.04
C GLU A 426 5.41 -1.50 29.43
N ALA A 427 4.24 -1.32 28.83
CA ALA A 427 3.33 -0.21 29.15
C ALA A 427 2.81 -0.28 30.59
N ARG A 428 2.37 -1.45 31.06
CA ARG A 428 1.95 -1.67 32.46
C ARG A 428 3.09 -1.43 33.44
N HIS A 429 4.30 -1.94 33.13
CA HIS A 429 5.47 -1.72 33.97
C HIS A 429 5.75 -0.23 34.18
N LYS A 430 5.73 0.57 33.12
CA LYS A 430 5.90 2.03 33.21
C LYS A 430 4.85 2.73 34.06
N ARG A 431 3.61 2.23 34.04
CA ARG A 431 2.47 2.78 34.80
C ARG A 431 2.38 2.21 36.21
N GLY A 432 3.22 1.27 36.60
CA GLY A 432 3.14 0.58 37.92
C GLY A 432 1.90 -0.31 38.06
N ILE A 433 1.33 -0.76 36.92
CA ILE A 433 0.20 -1.69 36.91
C ILE A 433 0.73 -3.12 36.94
N PRO A 434 0.19 -4.01 37.82
CA PRO A 434 0.58 -5.42 37.85
C PRO A 434 0.34 -6.10 36.50
N LEU A 435 1.24 -7.02 36.14
CA LEU A 435 1.04 -7.86 34.97
C LEU A 435 -0.05 -8.88 35.22
N GLU A 436 -0.75 -9.28 34.15
CA GLU A 436 -1.61 -10.45 34.20
C GLU A 436 -0.77 -11.71 34.49
N PRO A 437 -1.25 -12.67 35.26
CA PRO A 437 -0.47 -13.82 35.72
C PRO A 437 0.18 -14.63 34.58
N ASP A 438 -0.54 -14.79 33.45
CA ASP A 438 -0.12 -15.68 32.36
C ASP A 438 0.62 -14.96 31.22
N TRP A 439 0.68 -13.63 31.19
CA TRP A 439 1.21 -12.90 30.05
C TRP A 439 2.65 -13.26 29.72
N LEU A 440 3.52 -13.39 30.72
CA LEU A 440 4.92 -13.75 30.47
C LEU A 440 5.03 -15.19 29.94
N ASP A 441 4.25 -16.13 30.46
CA ASP A 441 4.22 -17.51 29.99
C ASP A 441 3.61 -17.59 28.57
N GLN A 442 2.54 -16.85 28.31
CA GLN A 442 1.90 -16.77 26.99
C GLN A 442 2.85 -16.23 25.93
N LEU A 443 3.52 -15.11 26.20
CA LEU A 443 4.44 -14.52 25.21
C LEU A 443 5.70 -15.38 24.97
N GLU A 444 6.17 -16.13 25.98
CA GLU A 444 7.35 -16.98 25.85
C GLU A 444 7.02 -18.32 25.14
N HIS A 445 5.83 -18.84 25.35
CA HIS A 445 5.44 -20.18 24.91
C HIS A 445 4.30 -20.17 23.90
N MET A 446 4.21 -19.09 23.08
CA MET A 446 3.24 -19.03 21.98
C MET A 446 3.46 -20.20 21.02
N SER A 447 2.37 -20.83 20.59
CA SER A 447 2.40 -21.86 19.54
C SER A 447 2.67 -21.22 18.19
N ILE A 448 3.79 -21.58 17.59
CA ILE A 448 4.16 -21.20 16.23
C ILE A 448 4.57 -22.47 15.53
N PRO A 449 3.69 -23.04 14.71
CA PRO A 449 3.96 -24.29 14.02
C PRO A 449 5.22 -24.22 13.15
N THR A 450 6.00 -25.27 13.20
CA THR A 450 7.25 -25.37 12.42
C THR A 450 7.40 -26.82 11.96
N SER A 451 7.81 -27.02 10.71
CA SER A 451 8.05 -28.34 10.15
C SER A 451 9.30 -28.99 10.76
N GLU A 452 9.48 -30.28 10.55
CA GLU A 452 10.70 -31.02 10.95
C GLU A 452 11.96 -30.45 10.28
N ASP A 453 11.81 -29.81 9.12
CA ASP A 453 12.88 -29.20 8.33
C ASP A 453 13.07 -27.69 8.63
N ASP A 454 12.53 -27.25 9.76
CA ASP A 454 12.67 -25.87 10.29
C ASP A 454 12.03 -24.77 9.41
N VAL A 455 11.02 -25.10 8.61
CA VAL A 455 10.16 -24.14 7.91
C VAL A 455 9.01 -23.75 8.83
N VAL A 456 8.77 -22.46 9.03
CA VAL A 456 7.59 -21.96 9.76
C VAL A 456 6.36 -22.24 8.91
N LEU A 457 5.43 -23.01 9.48
CA LEU A 457 4.14 -23.29 8.86
C LEU A 457 3.21 -22.10 9.05
N GLU A 458 2.35 -21.84 8.10
CA GLU A 458 1.34 -20.79 8.25
C GLU A 458 0.37 -21.12 9.39
N PHE A 459 -0.02 -22.40 9.50
CA PHE A 459 -0.93 -22.87 10.56
C PHE A 459 -0.61 -24.30 10.97
N GLN A 460 -1.20 -24.76 12.06
CA GLN A 460 -1.04 -26.10 12.59
C GLN A 460 -1.62 -27.14 11.60
N GLY A 461 -0.80 -28.11 11.22
CA GLY A 461 -1.21 -29.21 10.32
C GLY A 461 -1.11 -28.86 8.83
N MET A 462 -0.50 -27.74 8.49
CA MET A 462 -0.22 -27.35 7.09
C MET A 462 0.58 -28.42 6.38
N THR A 463 0.21 -28.68 5.13
CA THR A 463 0.87 -29.62 4.20
C THR A 463 1.45 -28.88 2.99
N ASN A 464 2.12 -29.58 2.11
CA ASN A 464 2.87 -28.98 0.99
C ASN A 464 1.97 -28.41 -0.12
N ASP A 465 0.66 -28.61 -0.05
CA ASP A 465 -0.36 -28.13 -1.01
C ASP A 465 -0.94 -26.74 -0.66
N VAL A 466 -0.41 -26.09 0.37
CA VAL A 466 -0.84 -24.74 0.74
C VAL A 466 -0.17 -23.70 -0.19
N PHE A 467 -1.00 -22.86 -0.79
CA PHE A 467 -0.64 -21.74 -1.65
C PHE A 467 -1.34 -20.48 -1.13
N PRO A 468 -0.63 -19.61 -0.38
CA PRO A 468 -1.24 -18.45 0.23
C PRO A 468 -1.72 -17.40 -0.78
N LYS A 469 -2.81 -16.71 -0.46
CA LYS A 469 -3.30 -15.55 -1.21
C LYS A 469 -2.31 -14.39 -1.22
N GLN A 470 -1.68 -14.16 -0.08
CA GLN A 470 -0.90 -12.95 0.20
C GLN A 470 0.20 -13.20 1.24
N ALA A 471 0.96 -12.17 1.58
CA ALA A 471 1.95 -12.25 2.63
C ALA A 471 1.28 -12.57 3.98
N ASP A 472 1.78 -13.58 4.65
CA ASP A 472 1.35 -14.04 5.97
C ASP A 472 2.56 -14.22 6.91
N VAL A 473 3.23 -15.37 6.94
CA VAL A 473 4.41 -15.64 7.78
C VAL A 473 5.51 -14.58 7.62
N ILE A 474 5.67 -14.01 6.43
CA ILE A 474 6.65 -12.96 6.14
C ILE A 474 6.38 -11.68 6.94
N LEU A 475 5.13 -11.42 7.33
CA LEU A 475 4.76 -10.26 8.16
C LEU A 475 5.35 -10.36 9.58
N SER A 476 5.68 -11.54 10.05
CA SER A 476 6.42 -11.74 11.30
C SER A 476 7.84 -11.15 11.25
N HIS A 477 8.47 -11.12 10.05
CA HIS A 477 9.75 -10.47 9.83
C HIS A 477 9.60 -8.94 9.71
N TYR A 478 8.61 -8.49 8.95
CA TYR A 478 8.26 -7.08 8.82
C TYR A 478 6.75 -6.94 8.64
N PRO A 479 6.08 -6.06 9.43
CA PRO A 479 6.63 -5.03 10.32
C PRO A 479 6.88 -5.46 11.77
N TYR A 480 6.58 -6.71 12.16
CA TYR A 480 6.65 -7.14 13.56
C TYR A 480 8.08 -7.28 14.10
N ASP A 481 9.07 -7.53 13.23
CA ASP A 481 10.48 -7.75 13.61
C ASP A 481 10.62 -8.78 14.77
N TYR A 482 9.79 -9.85 14.68
CA TYR A 482 9.70 -10.86 15.72
C TYR A 482 10.95 -11.72 15.75
N LYS A 483 11.65 -11.77 16.90
CA LYS A 483 12.95 -12.42 17.04
C LYS A 483 12.95 -13.62 17.99
N ARG A 484 11.89 -13.74 18.79
CA ARG A 484 11.80 -14.80 19.79
C ARG A 484 11.63 -16.16 19.11
N ASN A 485 12.65 -17.03 19.22
CA ASN A 485 12.71 -18.33 18.56
C ASN A 485 12.73 -18.29 17.02
N PHE A 486 12.95 -17.11 16.43
CA PHE A 486 13.11 -16.95 14.99
C PHE A 486 14.52 -16.47 14.65
N SER A 487 15.33 -17.40 14.14
CA SER A 487 16.63 -17.05 13.57
C SER A 487 16.49 -16.47 12.15
N LEU A 488 17.50 -15.77 11.69
CA LEU A 488 17.57 -15.32 10.30
C LEU A 488 17.46 -16.49 9.30
N ALA A 489 18.08 -17.63 9.62
CA ALA A 489 18.01 -18.84 8.80
C ALA A 489 16.57 -19.37 8.69
N LYS A 490 15.80 -19.28 9.77
CA LYS A 490 14.40 -19.70 9.79
C LYS A 490 13.54 -18.77 8.93
N TYR A 491 13.77 -17.46 8.99
CA TYR A 491 13.09 -16.50 8.10
C TYR A 491 13.46 -16.70 6.63
N ARG A 492 14.72 -17.01 6.32
CA ARG A 492 15.14 -17.34 4.96
C ARG A 492 14.42 -18.59 4.46
N ALA A 493 14.39 -19.67 5.24
CA ALA A 493 13.70 -20.90 4.88
C ALA A 493 12.19 -20.66 4.64
N ALA A 494 11.55 -19.83 5.46
CA ALA A 494 10.16 -19.44 5.26
C ALA A 494 9.99 -18.62 3.98
N MET A 495 10.84 -17.62 3.75
CA MET A 495 10.78 -16.81 2.53
C MET A 495 10.96 -17.67 1.28
N ASP A 496 11.95 -18.56 1.23
CA ASP A 496 12.19 -19.45 0.10
C ASP A 496 10.98 -20.37 -0.18
N PHE A 497 10.34 -20.84 0.88
CA PHE A 497 9.15 -21.70 0.77
C PHE A 497 7.93 -20.94 0.23
N TYR A 498 7.62 -19.77 0.82
CA TYR A 498 6.40 -19.01 0.49
C TYR A 498 6.55 -18.18 -0.78
N ALA A 499 7.75 -17.74 -1.14
CA ALA A 499 8.00 -16.91 -2.31
C ALA A 499 7.49 -17.53 -3.62
N VAL A 500 7.66 -18.85 -3.77
CA VAL A 500 7.23 -19.60 -4.97
C VAL A 500 5.79 -20.11 -4.89
N ARG A 501 5.14 -19.97 -3.75
CA ARG A 501 3.78 -20.48 -3.50
C ARG A 501 2.74 -19.41 -3.33
N THR A 502 3.11 -18.23 -2.86
CA THR A 502 2.15 -17.13 -2.75
C THR A 502 1.59 -16.79 -4.12
N ASP A 503 0.26 -16.66 -4.19
CA ASP A 503 -0.46 -16.42 -5.42
C ASP A 503 0.17 -15.25 -6.20
N PRO A 504 0.70 -15.46 -7.40
CA PRO A 504 1.33 -14.40 -8.19
C PRO A 504 0.35 -13.28 -8.54
N HIS A 505 -0.97 -13.57 -8.57
CA HIS A 505 -2.06 -12.63 -8.82
C HIS A 505 -2.70 -12.10 -7.53
N GLY A 506 -2.11 -12.36 -6.36
CA GLY A 506 -2.57 -11.85 -5.07
C GLY A 506 -2.63 -10.32 -5.01
N PRO A 507 -3.26 -9.74 -3.97
CA PRO A 507 -3.52 -8.30 -3.88
C PRO A 507 -2.24 -7.47 -3.82
N ALA A 508 -2.31 -6.24 -4.30
CA ALA A 508 -1.19 -5.28 -4.44
C ALA A 508 -0.41 -5.01 -3.14
N MET A 509 -0.94 -5.37 -1.99
CA MET A 509 -0.27 -5.25 -0.69
C MET A 509 0.82 -6.33 -0.45
N THR A 510 0.76 -7.45 -1.16
CA THR A 510 1.59 -8.64 -0.94
C THR A 510 3.07 -8.37 -1.21
N TRP A 511 3.38 -7.96 -2.43
CA TRP A 511 4.77 -7.95 -2.93
C TRP A 511 5.61 -6.82 -2.36
N SER A 512 5.01 -5.78 -1.80
CA SER A 512 5.73 -4.75 -1.05
C SER A 512 6.35 -5.32 0.24
N MET A 513 5.64 -6.21 0.94
CA MET A 513 6.17 -6.88 2.13
C MET A 513 7.28 -7.86 1.76
N TYR A 514 7.11 -8.62 0.67
CA TYR A 514 8.19 -9.45 0.12
C TYR A 514 9.40 -8.64 -0.31
N ALA A 515 9.23 -7.45 -0.91
CA ALA A 515 10.34 -6.57 -1.26
C ALA A 515 11.14 -6.16 -0.02
N ILE A 516 10.46 -5.72 1.06
CA ILE A 516 11.11 -5.33 2.32
C ILE A 516 11.84 -6.53 2.94
N ALA A 517 11.22 -7.71 2.94
CA ALA A 517 11.83 -8.93 3.44
C ALA A 517 13.03 -9.36 2.60
N ALA A 518 12.92 -9.35 1.28
CA ALA A 518 13.98 -9.73 0.34
C ALA A 518 15.25 -8.91 0.55
N ASN A 519 15.10 -7.63 0.93
CA ASN A 519 16.26 -6.79 1.25
C ASN A 519 17.14 -7.34 2.37
N SER A 520 16.62 -8.15 3.27
CA SER A 520 17.37 -8.72 4.40
C SER A 520 17.53 -10.24 4.31
N LEU A 521 16.70 -10.93 3.53
CA LEU A 521 16.60 -12.39 3.54
C LEU A 521 17.06 -13.05 2.23
N ALA A 522 16.85 -12.42 1.07
CA ALA A 522 17.24 -13.00 -0.21
C ALA A 522 18.75 -13.10 -0.36
N THR A 523 19.20 -14.01 -1.21
CA THR A 523 20.62 -14.28 -1.48
C THR A 523 21.28 -13.19 -2.32
N SER A 524 20.48 -12.43 -3.07
CA SER A 524 20.96 -11.37 -3.96
C SER A 524 20.14 -10.09 -3.82
N GLY A 525 20.81 -8.95 -3.92
CA GLY A 525 20.18 -7.62 -3.96
C GLY A 525 19.32 -7.38 -5.21
N CYS A 526 19.52 -8.15 -6.25
CA CYS A 526 18.73 -8.06 -7.47
C CYS A 526 17.32 -8.63 -7.26
N ALA A 527 17.15 -9.60 -6.38
CA ALA A 527 15.83 -10.09 -5.97
C ALA A 527 14.98 -9.00 -5.30
N PHE A 528 15.61 -8.10 -4.54
CA PHE A 528 14.91 -6.94 -3.99
C PHE A 528 14.31 -6.07 -5.10
N TRP A 529 15.07 -5.83 -6.18
CA TRP A 529 14.57 -5.11 -7.34
C TRP A 529 13.40 -5.81 -8.02
N THR A 530 13.49 -7.13 -8.20
CA THR A 530 12.41 -7.94 -8.76
C THR A 530 11.11 -7.76 -7.99
N TYR A 531 11.17 -7.85 -6.65
CA TYR A 531 9.98 -7.65 -5.82
C TYR A 531 9.48 -6.21 -5.81
N ILE A 532 10.36 -5.20 -5.91
CA ILE A 532 9.93 -3.81 -6.09
C ILE A 532 9.08 -3.68 -7.35
N VAL A 533 9.58 -4.18 -8.48
CA VAL A 533 8.86 -4.10 -9.76
C VAL A 533 7.54 -4.87 -9.69
N LYS A 534 7.56 -6.08 -9.13
CA LYS A 534 6.37 -6.91 -8.93
C LYS A 534 5.32 -6.23 -8.01
N SER A 535 5.75 -5.39 -7.08
CA SER A 535 4.85 -4.71 -6.14
C SER A 535 4.07 -3.54 -6.74
N PHE A 536 4.49 -2.99 -7.89
CA PHE A 536 3.80 -1.83 -8.44
C PHE A 536 3.38 -1.98 -9.90
N GLN A 537 4.25 -2.53 -10.77
CA GLN A 537 4.04 -2.48 -12.21
C GLN A 537 2.74 -3.16 -12.66
N PRO A 538 2.35 -4.36 -12.16
CA PRO A 538 1.11 -5.02 -12.57
C PRO A 538 -0.17 -4.33 -12.07
N TYR A 539 -0.06 -3.52 -11.02
CA TYR A 539 -1.22 -2.97 -10.29
C TYR A 539 -1.53 -1.50 -10.60
N ILE A 540 -0.56 -0.78 -11.18
CA ILE A 540 -0.71 0.66 -11.44
C ILE A 540 -1.50 0.90 -12.72
N ARG A 541 -2.47 1.83 -12.63
CA ARG A 541 -3.31 2.24 -13.77
C ARG A 541 -3.02 3.68 -14.16
N GLY A 542 -2.57 3.88 -15.41
CA GLY A 542 -2.43 5.21 -16.00
C GLY A 542 -3.80 5.82 -16.34
N PRO A 543 -3.88 7.13 -16.59
CA PRO A 543 -2.76 8.09 -16.60
C PRO A 543 -2.40 8.64 -15.22
N TRP A 544 -3.17 8.33 -14.16
CA TRP A 544 -3.04 8.93 -12.83
C TRP A 544 -2.22 8.11 -11.86
N TYR A 545 -1.76 6.94 -12.27
CA TYR A 545 -0.91 6.04 -11.48
C TYR A 545 -1.52 5.69 -10.11
N GLN A 546 -2.80 5.33 -10.12
CA GLN A 546 -3.49 4.74 -8.97
C GLN A 546 -3.31 3.23 -8.93
N TYR A 547 -3.22 2.68 -7.73
CA TYR A 547 -3.24 1.23 -7.55
C TYR A 547 -4.63 0.66 -7.76
N SER A 548 -4.69 -0.45 -8.49
CA SER A 548 -5.75 -1.45 -8.37
C SER A 548 -5.36 -2.49 -7.32
N GLU A 549 -6.33 -3.10 -6.67
CA GLU A 549 -6.09 -4.21 -5.75
C GLU A 549 -5.52 -5.43 -6.48
N GLN A 550 -6.03 -5.71 -7.68
CA GLN A 550 -5.66 -6.85 -8.50
C GLN A 550 -4.85 -6.44 -9.73
N GLN A 551 -4.17 -7.42 -10.34
CA GLN A 551 -3.37 -7.20 -11.56
C GLN A 551 -4.24 -6.98 -12.80
N ASP A 552 -5.41 -7.59 -12.85
CA ASP A 552 -6.44 -7.34 -13.85
C ASP A 552 -7.64 -6.62 -13.23
N ASP A 553 -8.50 -6.06 -14.07
CA ASP A 553 -9.71 -5.37 -13.66
C ASP A 553 -10.96 -6.25 -13.91
N GLU A 554 -10.75 -7.55 -14.15
CA GLU A 554 -11.84 -8.51 -14.35
C GLU A 554 -12.67 -8.66 -13.06
N PRO A 555 -13.99 -8.69 -13.19
CA PRO A 555 -14.85 -8.92 -12.04
C PRO A 555 -14.55 -10.29 -11.41
N GLY A 556 -14.37 -10.32 -10.10
CA GLY A 556 -14.17 -11.54 -9.35
C GLY A 556 -15.35 -12.50 -9.41
N ILE A 557 -15.23 -13.64 -8.75
CA ILE A 557 -16.31 -14.62 -8.61
C ILE A 557 -17.50 -13.93 -7.92
N PRO A 558 -18.73 -14.08 -8.45
CA PRO A 558 -19.90 -13.49 -7.83
C PRO A 558 -20.08 -13.95 -6.38
N ASP A 559 -20.35 -13.01 -5.49
CA ASP A 559 -20.69 -13.31 -4.10
C ASP A 559 -21.89 -14.28 -4.07
N PRO A 560 -21.78 -15.44 -3.39
CA PRO A 560 -22.83 -16.44 -3.39
C PRO A 560 -24.17 -15.97 -2.80
N LEU A 561 -24.16 -14.92 -1.96
CA LEU A 561 -25.35 -14.42 -1.30
C LEU A 561 -26.03 -13.31 -2.12
N THR A 562 -25.26 -12.47 -2.79
CA THR A 562 -25.77 -11.32 -3.52
C THR A 562 -25.85 -11.56 -5.04
N GLY A 563 -25.11 -12.51 -5.57
CA GLY A 563 -24.98 -12.77 -7.00
C GLY A 563 -24.17 -11.71 -7.77
N ASN A 564 -23.63 -10.71 -7.08
CA ASN A 564 -22.87 -9.63 -7.69
C ASN A 564 -21.38 -9.98 -7.71
N ALA A 565 -20.71 -9.76 -8.82
CA ALA A 565 -19.28 -9.86 -8.90
C ALA A 565 -18.64 -8.71 -8.08
N ILE A 566 -17.66 -9.08 -7.25
CA ILE A 566 -16.88 -8.10 -6.51
C ILE A 566 -15.76 -7.63 -7.44
N ASN A 567 -15.80 -6.37 -7.83
CA ASN A 567 -14.71 -5.75 -8.56
C ASN A 567 -13.52 -5.50 -7.62
N PRO A 568 -12.28 -5.57 -8.13
CA PRO A 568 -11.11 -5.15 -7.36
C PRO A 568 -11.28 -3.72 -6.82
N ALA A 569 -10.74 -3.45 -5.62
CA ALA A 569 -10.75 -2.08 -5.12
C ALA A 569 -9.90 -1.18 -6.01
N PHE A 570 -10.51 -0.10 -6.49
CA PHE A 570 -9.84 0.94 -7.27
C PHE A 570 -10.42 2.31 -6.91
N PRO A 571 -9.60 3.25 -6.39
CA PRO A 571 -8.19 3.07 -6.03
C PRO A 571 -8.00 2.12 -4.84
N PHE A 572 -6.78 1.55 -4.72
CA PHE A 572 -6.37 0.69 -3.61
C PHE A 572 -5.26 1.36 -2.80
N LEU A 573 -5.62 2.08 -1.74
CA LEU A 573 -4.69 2.91 -0.96
C LEU A 573 -3.66 2.07 -0.18
N THR A 574 -3.99 0.85 0.12
CA THR A 574 -3.10 -0.12 0.77
C THR A 574 -1.85 -0.40 -0.07
N GLY A 575 -2.00 -0.56 -1.39
CA GLY A 575 -0.87 -0.72 -2.32
C GLY A 575 0.07 0.48 -2.32
N HIS A 576 -0.49 1.70 -2.31
CA HIS A 576 0.28 2.93 -2.16
C HIS A 576 1.08 2.96 -0.85
N GLY A 577 0.46 2.55 0.27
CA GLY A 577 1.11 2.47 1.58
C GLY A 577 2.24 1.45 1.61
N GLY A 578 2.02 0.26 1.05
CA GLY A 578 3.04 -0.78 0.94
C GLY A 578 4.26 -0.32 0.16
N LEU A 579 4.06 0.34 -1.00
CA LEU A 579 5.17 0.87 -1.81
C LEU A 579 5.99 1.93 -1.04
N LEU A 580 5.34 2.88 -0.36
CA LEU A 580 6.09 3.91 0.37
C LEU A 580 6.93 3.33 1.52
N GLN A 581 6.50 2.23 2.14
CA GLN A 581 7.28 1.53 3.15
C GLN A 581 8.56 0.88 2.57
N ILE A 582 8.58 0.47 1.30
CA ILE A 582 9.79 -0.03 0.64
C ILE A 582 10.90 1.03 0.68
N PHE A 583 10.55 2.31 0.52
CA PHE A 583 11.51 3.41 0.47
C PHE A 583 12.18 3.70 1.81
N THR A 584 11.59 3.28 2.90
CA THR A 584 12.11 3.46 4.27
C THR A 584 12.50 2.15 4.90
N ALA A 585 11.55 1.30 5.22
CA ALA A 585 11.81 0.01 5.85
C ALA A 585 12.57 -0.97 4.93
N GLY A 586 12.40 -0.85 3.61
CA GLY A 586 13.14 -1.59 2.59
C GLY A 586 14.54 -1.00 2.38
N PHE A 587 14.69 0.11 1.67
CA PHE A 587 16.02 0.64 1.29
C PHE A 587 16.90 1.04 2.47
N LEU A 588 16.35 1.72 3.47
CA LEU A 588 17.10 2.10 4.66
C LEU A 588 17.23 0.98 5.69
N GLY A 589 16.47 -0.11 5.53
CA GLY A 589 16.36 -1.12 6.58
C GLY A 589 15.83 -0.54 7.89
N LEU A 590 15.04 0.55 7.80
CA LEU A 590 14.63 1.34 8.94
C LEU A 590 13.76 0.53 9.90
N ARG A 591 14.13 0.53 11.18
CA ARG A 591 13.31 0.01 12.29
C ARG A 591 13.27 1.05 13.40
N VAL A 592 12.05 1.41 13.82
CA VAL A 592 11.82 2.50 14.79
C VAL A 592 11.33 1.90 16.09
N THR A 593 12.19 1.87 17.09
CA THR A 593 11.86 1.42 18.44
C THR A 593 11.87 2.59 19.42
N HIS A 594 11.40 2.38 20.65
CA HIS A 594 11.44 3.43 21.67
C HIS A 594 12.87 3.80 22.12
N ARG A 595 13.85 2.92 21.87
CA ARG A 595 15.24 3.12 22.31
C ARG A 595 16.17 3.47 21.17
N ASN A 596 15.88 2.98 19.96
CA ASN A 596 16.82 3.02 18.86
C ASN A 596 16.10 3.36 17.54
N LEU A 597 16.76 4.20 16.75
CA LEU A 597 16.53 4.30 15.32
C LEU A 597 17.58 3.40 14.65
N LEU A 598 17.14 2.23 14.18
CA LEU A 598 18.00 1.31 13.44
C LEU A 598 17.99 1.68 11.96
N VAL A 599 19.17 1.62 11.35
CA VAL A 599 19.37 1.84 9.92
C VAL A 599 20.32 0.79 9.38
N ASN A 600 19.90 0.02 8.39
CA ASN A 600 20.72 -1.00 7.71
C ASN A 600 20.59 -0.83 6.19
N PRO A 601 21.21 0.22 5.63
CA PRO A 601 20.89 0.71 4.30
C PRO A 601 21.41 -0.23 3.22
N SER A 602 20.62 -0.32 2.14
CA SER A 602 20.96 -1.11 0.99
C SER A 602 20.21 -0.64 -0.24
N LEU A 603 20.90 -0.49 -1.36
CA LEU A 603 20.35 -0.02 -2.62
C LEU A 603 20.52 -1.10 -3.70
N PRO A 604 19.46 -1.54 -4.40
CA PRO A 604 19.59 -2.54 -5.44
C PRO A 604 20.54 -2.07 -6.56
N PRO A 605 21.29 -2.97 -7.20
CA PRO A 605 22.29 -2.63 -8.22
C PRO A 605 21.74 -1.84 -9.42
N GLN A 606 20.45 -1.96 -9.70
CA GLN A 606 19.75 -1.25 -10.79
C GLN A 606 19.59 0.24 -10.52
N LEU A 607 19.69 0.68 -9.28
CA LEU A 607 19.62 2.08 -8.88
C LEU A 607 21.02 2.65 -8.62
N ARG A 608 21.24 3.93 -8.96
CA ARG A 608 22.50 4.64 -8.74
C ARG A 608 22.45 5.57 -7.56
N ASP A 609 21.35 6.30 -7.48
CA ASP A 609 21.09 7.32 -6.47
C ASP A 609 19.66 7.22 -6.01
N PHE A 610 19.44 7.52 -4.74
CA PHE A 610 18.12 7.54 -4.14
C PHE A 610 18.07 8.51 -2.96
N LYS A 611 17.04 9.32 -2.91
CA LYS A 611 16.72 10.17 -1.76
C LYS A 611 15.40 9.69 -1.16
N PRO A 612 15.42 8.97 -0.02
CA PRO A 612 14.22 8.65 0.76
C PRO A 612 13.53 9.92 1.28
N PRO A 613 12.24 9.87 1.61
CA PRO A 613 11.62 10.92 2.42
C PRO A 613 12.28 11.01 3.79
N ILE A 614 12.26 12.22 4.39
CA ILE A 614 12.75 12.42 5.76
C ILE A 614 12.01 11.50 6.73
N GLN A 615 12.63 11.29 7.90
CA GLN A 615 12.01 10.52 8.98
C GLN A 615 12.03 11.30 10.28
N PHE A 616 10.88 11.37 10.92
CA PHE A 616 10.78 11.80 12.31
C PHE A 616 11.13 10.64 13.25
N TYR A 617 11.83 10.97 14.33
CA TYR A 617 12.11 10.05 15.43
C TYR A 617 12.26 10.84 16.73
N ASN A 618 11.40 10.58 17.70
CA ASN A 618 11.33 11.31 18.96
C ASN A 618 11.33 12.84 18.77
N GLY A 619 10.62 13.33 17.76
CA GLY A 619 10.54 14.76 17.40
C GLY A 619 11.76 15.30 16.64
N ALA A 620 12.87 14.58 16.60
CA ALA A 620 14.00 14.90 15.74
C ALA A 620 13.69 14.54 14.28
N VAL A 621 14.38 15.18 13.33
CA VAL A 621 14.21 14.94 11.90
C VAL A 621 15.53 14.46 11.30
N VAL A 622 15.46 13.37 10.57
CA VAL A 622 16.61 12.75 9.88
C VAL A 622 16.34 12.70 8.38
N SER A 623 17.26 13.17 7.57
CA SER A 623 17.24 13.03 6.12
C SER A 623 18.33 12.08 5.66
N PHE A 624 18.06 11.39 4.53
CA PHE A 624 18.95 10.38 3.99
C PHE A 624 19.25 10.66 2.52
N ARG A 625 20.44 10.25 2.08
CA ARG A 625 20.76 10.15 0.68
C ARG A 625 21.65 8.95 0.44
N MET A 626 21.25 8.12 -0.51
CA MET A 626 21.92 6.86 -0.83
C MET A 626 22.56 6.94 -2.21
N ASN A 627 23.71 6.36 -2.34
CA ASN A 627 24.28 5.92 -3.61
C ASN A 627 24.56 4.41 -3.54
N ARG A 628 25.18 3.85 -4.55
CA ARG A 628 25.46 2.39 -4.60
C ARG A 628 26.23 1.83 -3.40
N THR A 629 27.09 2.61 -2.79
CA THR A 629 28.03 2.13 -1.77
C THR A 629 27.83 2.74 -0.39
N HIS A 630 27.25 3.94 -0.32
CA HIS A 630 27.14 4.69 0.92
C HIS A 630 25.79 5.37 1.08
N THR A 631 25.42 5.54 2.34
CA THR A 631 24.27 6.35 2.75
C THR A 631 24.73 7.50 3.65
N SER A 632 24.40 8.71 3.26
CA SER A 632 24.53 9.90 4.11
C SER A 632 23.31 10.05 4.98
N ILE A 633 23.49 10.21 6.28
CA ILE A 633 22.47 10.36 7.31
C ILE A 633 22.68 11.73 7.96
N THR A 634 21.73 12.64 7.81
CA THR A 634 21.85 14.03 8.33
C THR A 634 20.73 14.31 9.31
N ARG A 635 21.06 14.72 10.55
CA ARG A 635 20.06 15.25 11.48
C ARG A 635 19.74 16.68 11.08
N ARG A 636 18.49 16.94 10.75
CA ARG A 636 18.01 18.27 10.32
C ARG A 636 17.52 19.09 11.52
N ASP A 637 17.45 20.38 11.36
CA ASP A 637 16.79 21.25 12.32
C ASP A 637 15.27 21.04 12.26
N ALA A 638 14.72 20.44 13.32
CA ALA A 638 13.31 20.08 13.39
C ALA A 638 12.37 21.29 13.36
N SER A 639 12.86 22.50 13.68
CA SER A 639 12.05 23.74 13.64
C SER A 639 11.56 24.12 12.24
N HIS A 640 12.16 23.53 11.20
CA HIS A 640 11.75 23.73 9.82
C HIS A 640 10.64 22.76 9.36
N PHE A 641 10.21 21.86 10.22
CA PHE A 641 9.25 20.82 9.91
C PHE A 641 8.07 20.83 10.88
N ASP A 642 6.93 20.38 10.41
CA ASP A 642 5.68 20.40 11.17
C ASP A 642 5.52 19.12 12.04
N GLY A 643 6.42 18.94 13.02
CA GLY A 643 6.38 17.86 13.99
C GLY A 643 5.28 18.03 15.04
N LEU A 644 4.99 16.95 15.81
CA LEU A 644 4.01 16.97 16.91
C LEU A 644 4.57 17.55 18.20
N VAL A 645 5.85 17.26 18.45
CA VAL A 645 6.57 17.73 19.63
C VAL A 645 7.93 18.27 19.20
N PRO A 646 8.56 19.13 20.00
CA PRO A 646 9.93 19.54 19.78
C PRO A 646 10.89 18.33 19.77
N ASP A 647 12.00 18.48 19.07
CA ASP A 647 13.10 17.52 19.09
C ASP A 647 13.53 17.20 20.52
N GLN A 648 13.33 15.95 20.96
CA GLN A 648 13.61 15.54 22.34
C GLN A 648 15.09 15.48 22.66
N TYR A 649 15.95 15.40 21.66
CA TYR A 649 17.40 15.45 21.85
C TYR A 649 17.91 16.91 21.96
N GLY A 650 17.16 17.89 21.46
CA GLY A 650 17.54 19.30 21.54
C GLY A 650 18.92 19.55 20.95
N LYS A 651 19.88 20.00 21.81
CA LYS A 651 21.28 20.22 21.45
C LYS A 651 22.18 19.02 21.69
N GLU A 652 21.66 17.95 22.30
CA GLU A 652 22.42 16.74 22.60
C GLU A 652 22.59 15.87 21.36
N ASP A 653 23.51 14.96 21.44
CA ASP A 653 23.81 14.00 20.38
C ASP A 653 22.69 12.97 20.28
N MET A 654 22.12 12.81 19.07
CA MET A 654 21.11 11.81 18.76
C MET A 654 21.79 10.51 18.36
N PRO A 655 21.55 9.37 19.05
CA PRO A 655 22.11 8.09 18.66
C PRO A 655 21.31 7.48 17.49
N ILE A 656 22.03 6.92 16.52
CA ILE A 656 21.48 6.11 15.43
C ILE A 656 22.29 4.83 15.35
N THR A 657 21.64 3.69 15.43
CA THR A 657 22.29 2.39 15.35
C THR A 657 22.35 1.91 13.89
N ILE A 658 23.56 1.63 13.41
CA ILE A 658 23.79 1.11 12.06
C ILE A 658 24.02 -0.39 12.20
N GLY A 659 23.17 -1.19 11.57
CA GLY A 659 23.19 -2.64 11.64
C GLY A 659 21.80 -3.25 11.50
N ARG A 660 21.75 -4.55 11.42
CA ARG A 660 20.50 -5.32 11.27
C ARG A 660 19.69 -5.36 12.58
N ASP A 661 20.41 -5.42 13.69
CA ASP A 661 19.85 -5.48 15.03
C ASP A 661 20.76 -4.72 16.00
N VAL A 662 20.22 -4.33 17.17
CA VAL A 662 21.03 -3.74 18.25
C VAL A 662 21.99 -4.74 18.89
N ASP A 663 21.65 -6.02 18.84
CA ASP A 663 22.45 -7.12 19.38
C ASP A 663 23.38 -7.75 18.32
N ASP A 664 23.36 -7.24 17.08
CA ASP A 664 24.27 -7.67 16.03
C ASP A 664 25.72 -7.31 16.44
N PRO A 665 26.66 -8.26 16.44
CA PRO A 665 28.06 -7.98 16.77
C PRO A 665 28.71 -6.89 15.92
N ASP A 666 28.21 -6.68 14.69
CA ASP A 666 28.70 -5.68 13.75
C ASP A 666 27.93 -4.35 13.86
N ALA A 667 26.91 -4.28 14.73
CA ALA A 667 26.16 -3.05 14.95
C ALA A 667 27.04 -1.96 15.59
N ARG A 668 26.91 -0.74 15.08
CA ARG A 668 27.61 0.44 15.62
C ARG A 668 26.67 1.61 15.77
N THR A 669 26.89 2.44 16.77
CA THR A 669 26.11 3.66 16.98
C THR A 669 26.89 4.87 16.47
N VAL A 670 26.24 5.69 15.65
CA VAL A 670 26.69 7.03 15.28
C VAL A 670 25.88 8.06 16.06
N PHE A 671 26.54 9.18 16.37
CA PHE A 671 25.92 10.25 17.16
C PHE A 671 25.90 11.53 16.32
N LEU A 672 24.71 12.13 16.18
CA LEU A 672 24.51 13.32 15.35
C LEU A 672 23.95 14.49 16.14
N ARG A 673 24.62 15.64 16.06
CA ARG A 673 24.05 16.95 16.41
C ARG A 673 23.20 17.48 15.27
N VAL A 674 22.42 18.52 15.56
CA VAL A 674 21.65 19.22 14.52
C VAL A 674 22.60 19.72 13.42
N ASN A 675 22.29 19.37 12.17
CA ASN A 675 23.06 19.60 10.94
C ASN A 675 24.34 18.76 10.78
N ASP A 676 24.64 17.83 11.69
CA ASP A 676 25.69 16.85 11.46
C ASP A 676 25.26 15.78 10.46
N THR A 677 26.24 15.26 9.74
CA THR A 677 26.08 14.17 8.77
C THR A 677 27.04 13.04 9.06
N ALA A 678 26.54 11.84 9.20
CA ALA A 678 27.32 10.61 9.13
C ALA A 678 27.22 9.97 7.74
N VAL A 679 28.31 9.41 7.26
CA VAL A 679 28.32 8.60 6.05
C VAL A 679 28.60 7.16 6.46
N VAL A 680 27.73 6.25 6.09
CA VAL A 680 27.81 4.84 6.41
C VAL A 680 27.84 4.00 5.14
N GLU A 681 28.54 2.89 5.17
CA GLU A 681 28.55 1.94 4.05
C GLU A 681 27.20 1.26 3.93
N ASN A 682 26.74 1.09 2.70
CA ASN A 682 25.59 0.25 2.41
C ASN A 682 26.01 -1.20 2.57
N ARG A 683 25.09 -2.04 2.98
CA ARG A 683 25.25 -3.46 2.86
C ARG A 683 25.33 -3.79 1.35
N LEU A 684 26.46 -4.36 0.95
CA LEU A 684 26.67 -4.75 -0.44
C LEU A 684 26.02 -6.10 -0.71
N TYR A 685 25.22 -6.16 -1.74
CA TYR A 685 24.56 -7.39 -2.18
C TYR A 685 25.34 -8.20 -3.20
N ASP A 686 26.35 -7.59 -3.83
CA ASP A 686 27.12 -8.20 -4.91
C ASP A 686 28.05 -9.33 -4.45
N THR A 687 28.08 -9.59 -3.13
CA THR A 687 29.00 -10.58 -2.55
C THR A 687 28.43 -11.99 -2.42
N GLU A 688 27.12 -12.14 -2.42
CA GLU A 688 26.45 -13.44 -2.41
C GLU A 688 25.93 -13.77 -3.79
N VAL A 689 26.67 -14.56 -4.55
CA VAL A 689 26.20 -15.10 -5.83
C VAL A 689 25.44 -16.38 -5.54
N HIS A 690 24.16 -16.44 -5.92
CA HIS A 690 23.30 -17.61 -5.68
C HIS A 690 23.87 -18.86 -6.33
N VAL A 691 24.34 -18.72 -7.55
CA VAL A 691 25.04 -19.77 -8.28
C VAL A 691 26.48 -19.32 -8.52
N PRO A 692 27.45 -19.87 -7.76
CA PRO A 692 28.84 -19.46 -7.88
C PRO A 692 29.38 -19.59 -9.30
N GLY A 693 30.10 -18.57 -9.77
CA GLY A 693 30.62 -18.51 -11.16
C GLY A 693 29.63 -18.08 -12.22
N ASN A 694 28.37 -17.74 -11.84
CA ASN A 694 27.37 -17.26 -12.78
C ASN A 694 27.74 -15.88 -13.37
N ILE A 695 27.89 -15.81 -14.71
CA ILE A 695 28.21 -14.57 -15.42
C ILE A 695 26.99 -13.76 -15.83
N LEU A 696 25.77 -14.29 -15.65
CA LEU A 696 24.51 -13.66 -16.02
C LEU A 696 23.83 -12.93 -14.85
N GLN A 697 24.31 -13.15 -13.63
CA GLN A 697 23.62 -12.62 -12.44
C GLN A 697 23.52 -11.10 -12.47
N CYS A 698 22.32 -10.58 -12.17
CA CYS A 698 21.96 -9.15 -12.14
C CYS A 698 22.08 -8.42 -13.48
N HIS A 699 22.27 -9.11 -14.57
CA HIS A 699 22.20 -8.50 -15.90
C HIS A 699 20.77 -8.27 -16.34
N SER A 700 20.56 -7.24 -17.18
CA SER A 700 19.25 -6.94 -17.75
C SER A 700 18.78 -8.06 -18.66
N ALA A 701 17.51 -8.40 -18.55
CA ALA A 701 16.87 -9.41 -19.38
C ALA A 701 15.58 -8.89 -20.00
N SER A 702 15.26 -9.39 -21.18
CA SER A 702 14.01 -9.17 -21.88
C SER A 702 13.43 -10.49 -22.34
N SER A 703 12.12 -10.56 -22.55
CA SER A 703 11.43 -11.77 -23.00
C SER A 703 10.49 -11.50 -24.17
N THR A 704 10.19 -12.54 -24.94
CA THR A 704 9.17 -12.48 -25.98
C THR A 704 7.76 -12.60 -25.43
N HIS A 705 7.61 -13.34 -24.33
CA HIS A 705 6.36 -13.60 -23.62
C HIS A 705 6.60 -13.66 -22.11
N GLY A 706 5.61 -13.24 -21.34
CA GLY A 706 5.69 -13.18 -19.89
C GLY A 706 6.42 -11.94 -19.37
N GLU A 707 6.18 -11.65 -18.11
CA GLU A 707 6.72 -10.47 -17.42
C GLU A 707 7.92 -10.83 -16.54
N LEU A 708 8.59 -9.81 -16.00
CA LEU A 708 9.71 -9.96 -15.05
C LEU A 708 10.85 -10.85 -15.57
N ALA A 709 11.25 -10.67 -16.83
CA ALA A 709 12.32 -11.45 -17.46
C ALA A 709 13.61 -11.49 -16.61
N PHE A 710 13.94 -10.39 -15.92
CA PHE A 710 15.13 -10.30 -15.07
C PHE A 710 15.05 -11.12 -13.78
N ALA A 711 13.90 -11.67 -13.41
CA ALA A 711 13.77 -12.61 -12.30
C ALA A 711 14.59 -13.89 -12.53
N ALA A 712 14.77 -14.30 -13.80
CA ALA A 712 15.61 -15.45 -14.15
C ALA A 712 17.12 -15.21 -14.00
N THR A 713 17.55 -13.98 -13.67
CA THR A 713 18.97 -13.61 -13.49
C THR A 713 19.20 -12.83 -12.20
N ASP A 714 18.21 -12.74 -11.32
CA ASP A 714 18.31 -11.94 -10.12
C ASP A 714 19.06 -12.63 -8.95
N GLY A 715 19.44 -13.89 -9.12
CA GLY A 715 20.21 -14.63 -8.15
C GLY A 715 19.40 -15.11 -6.94
N TYR A 716 18.09 -15.35 -7.11
CA TYR A 716 17.23 -15.84 -6.05
C TYR A 716 16.19 -16.85 -6.55
N GLY A 717 16.19 -18.05 -6.02
CA GLY A 717 15.28 -19.13 -6.41
C GLY A 717 13.80 -18.92 -6.03
N GLY A 718 13.48 -17.89 -5.24
CA GLY A 718 12.11 -17.54 -4.85
C GLY A 718 11.37 -16.61 -5.84
N THR A 719 12.08 -16.10 -6.85
CA THR A 719 11.52 -15.34 -7.98
C THR A 719 11.61 -16.13 -9.25
N SER A 720 10.77 -15.84 -10.25
CA SER A 720 10.87 -16.50 -11.55
C SER A 720 10.27 -15.66 -12.66
N TRP A 721 10.82 -15.82 -13.87
CA TRP A 721 10.14 -15.47 -15.10
C TRP A 721 9.20 -16.59 -15.51
N GLN A 722 8.04 -16.26 -16.03
CA GLN A 722 7.05 -17.22 -16.51
C GLN A 722 6.42 -16.73 -17.82
N PRO A 723 6.49 -17.50 -18.92
CA PRO A 723 5.71 -17.23 -20.13
C PRO A 723 4.20 -17.32 -19.88
N ASP A 724 3.42 -16.61 -20.71
CA ASP A 724 1.97 -16.51 -20.57
C ASP A 724 1.24 -17.87 -20.70
N ALA A 725 1.76 -18.77 -21.55
CA ALA A 725 1.15 -20.07 -21.80
C ALA A 725 2.18 -21.15 -22.10
N SER A 726 1.82 -22.41 -21.84
CA SER A 726 2.71 -23.57 -22.03
C SER A 726 2.86 -24.01 -23.49
N ASP A 727 1.94 -23.66 -24.37
CA ASP A 727 1.92 -24.05 -25.79
C ASP A 727 2.64 -23.04 -26.69
N VAL A 728 3.09 -21.90 -26.14
CA VAL A 728 3.83 -20.87 -26.87
C VAL A 728 5.32 -21.00 -26.56
N PRO A 729 6.19 -21.23 -27.59
CA PRO A 729 7.62 -21.13 -27.39
C PRO A 729 7.99 -19.71 -26.91
N ALA A 730 8.71 -19.63 -25.81
CA ALA A 730 9.09 -18.35 -25.23
C ALA A 730 10.61 -18.23 -25.11
N ALA A 731 11.12 -17.03 -25.31
CA ALA A 731 12.54 -16.74 -25.24
C ALA A 731 12.83 -15.63 -24.23
N LEU A 732 13.86 -15.88 -23.43
CA LEU A 732 14.50 -14.92 -22.53
C LEU A 732 15.85 -14.54 -23.10
N VAL A 733 16.14 -13.25 -23.22
CA VAL A 733 17.42 -12.70 -23.71
C VAL A 733 18.06 -11.88 -22.59
N VAL A 734 19.28 -12.23 -22.23
CA VAL A 734 20.10 -11.51 -21.25
C VAL A 734 21.15 -10.69 -21.98
N ASP A 735 21.24 -9.40 -21.67
CA ASP A 735 22.23 -8.46 -22.20
C ASP A 735 23.40 -8.31 -21.20
N ILE A 736 24.57 -8.81 -21.58
CA ILE A 736 25.79 -8.76 -20.74
C ILE A 736 26.67 -7.59 -21.12
N GLY A 737 26.36 -6.94 -22.26
CA GLY A 737 27.15 -5.84 -22.83
C GLY A 737 28.37 -6.29 -23.64
N SER A 738 28.79 -5.42 -24.55
CA SER A 738 29.76 -5.71 -25.63
C SER A 738 31.24 -5.78 -25.21
N SER A 739 31.57 -5.68 -23.90
CA SER A 739 32.96 -5.44 -23.45
C SER A 739 33.62 -6.61 -22.73
N GLN A 740 33.04 -7.78 -22.74
CA GLN A 740 33.61 -8.93 -22.03
C GLN A 740 34.66 -9.64 -22.88
N ALA A 741 35.84 -9.83 -22.31
CA ALA A 741 36.87 -10.67 -22.94
C ALA A 741 36.37 -12.12 -23.08
N PRO A 742 36.74 -12.84 -24.15
CA PRO A 742 36.43 -14.27 -24.27
C PRO A 742 36.85 -15.04 -23.01
N ARG A 743 35.93 -15.84 -22.48
CA ARG A 743 36.25 -16.71 -21.33
C ARG A 743 35.65 -18.11 -21.56
N PRO A 744 36.32 -19.15 -21.08
CA PRO A 744 35.79 -20.50 -21.18
C PRO A 744 34.55 -20.67 -20.30
N LEU A 745 33.54 -21.40 -20.79
CA LEU A 745 32.35 -21.82 -20.07
C LEU A 745 32.45 -23.26 -19.68
N GLY A 746 32.14 -23.59 -18.43
CA GLY A 746 32.16 -24.93 -17.87
C GLY A 746 30.78 -25.59 -17.89
N ALA A 747 29.73 -24.88 -17.59
CA ALA A 747 28.38 -25.44 -17.51
C ALA A 747 27.27 -24.37 -17.70
N ILE A 748 26.07 -24.86 -17.97
CA ILE A 748 24.82 -24.13 -17.85
C ILE A 748 24.09 -24.71 -16.64
N GLN A 749 23.61 -23.86 -15.76
CA GLN A 749 22.70 -24.25 -14.68
C GLN A 749 21.37 -23.52 -14.83
N LEU A 750 20.29 -24.31 -14.79
CA LEU A 750 18.92 -23.81 -14.89
C LEU A 750 18.15 -24.25 -13.65
N ASP A 751 17.44 -23.35 -13.00
CA ASP A 751 16.45 -23.65 -11.98
C ASP A 751 15.06 -23.25 -12.51
N PHE A 752 14.16 -24.21 -12.54
CA PHE A 752 12.81 -24.06 -13.07
C PHE A 752 11.75 -23.94 -11.96
N ALA A 753 12.17 -23.73 -10.74
CA ALA A 753 11.26 -23.68 -9.60
C ALA A 753 10.30 -24.89 -9.55
N MET A 754 9.00 -24.65 -9.49
CA MET A 754 8.00 -25.72 -9.38
C MET A 754 7.48 -26.20 -10.74
N ARG A 755 7.78 -25.52 -11.85
CA ARG A 755 7.14 -25.74 -13.16
C ARG A 755 8.16 -25.89 -14.28
N PRO A 756 8.90 -27.01 -14.36
CA PRO A 756 9.92 -27.21 -15.39
C PRO A 756 9.31 -27.28 -16.80
N PRO A 757 10.00 -26.75 -17.83
CA PRO A 757 9.62 -26.92 -19.22
C PRO A 757 9.85 -28.34 -19.68
N LYS A 758 9.30 -28.71 -20.82
CA LYS A 758 9.62 -29.99 -21.46
C LYS A 758 10.91 -29.95 -22.25
N HIS A 759 11.30 -28.78 -22.74
CA HIS A 759 12.50 -28.58 -23.54
C HIS A 759 13.11 -27.20 -23.30
N ALA A 760 14.44 -27.13 -23.32
CA ALA A 760 15.21 -25.88 -23.19
C ALA A 760 16.36 -25.83 -24.18
N LYS A 761 16.54 -24.66 -24.81
CA LYS A 761 17.67 -24.36 -25.70
C LYS A 761 18.39 -23.11 -25.28
N VAL A 762 19.73 -23.21 -25.20
CA VAL A 762 20.58 -22.09 -24.81
C VAL A 762 21.51 -21.73 -25.95
N SER A 763 21.55 -20.44 -26.28
CA SER A 763 22.40 -19.88 -27.34
C SER A 763 23.08 -18.59 -26.86
N ILE A 764 24.22 -18.29 -27.50
CA ILE A 764 24.95 -17.03 -27.31
C ILE A 764 25.16 -16.32 -28.64
N SER A 765 25.24 -14.99 -28.63
CA SER A 765 25.49 -14.18 -29.83
C SER A 765 26.15 -12.83 -29.47
N ASN A 766 26.80 -12.21 -30.47
CA ASN A 766 27.22 -10.81 -30.39
C ASN A 766 26.11 -9.83 -30.83
N SER A 767 25.04 -10.35 -31.41
CA SER A 767 23.91 -9.56 -31.90
C SER A 767 22.65 -9.93 -31.13
N SER A 768 21.81 -8.94 -30.83
CA SER A 768 20.52 -9.12 -30.15
C SER A 768 19.48 -9.89 -30.98
N ASP A 769 19.66 -9.96 -32.31
CA ASP A 769 18.83 -10.76 -33.21
C ASP A 769 19.27 -12.23 -33.27
N PHE A 770 20.41 -12.58 -32.65
CA PHE A 770 21.01 -13.90 -32.66
C PHE A 770 21.40 -14.41 -34.06
N GLU A 771 21.82 -13.51 -34.94
CA GLU A 771 22.35 -13.85 -36.24
C GLU A 771 23.79 -13.33 -36.41
N PRO A 772 24.85 -14.17 -36.36
CA PRO A 772 24.79 -15.62 -36.09
C PRO A 772 24.67 -15.96 -34.59
N ALA A 773 24.10 -17.13 -34.29
CA ALA A 773 24.05 -17.68 -32.95
C ALA A 773 24.94 -18.92 -32.80
N ILE A 774 25.54 -19.11 -31.63
CA ILE A 774 26.18 -20.33 -31.20
C ILE A 774 25.27 -21.04 -30.22
N VAL A 775 24.80 -22.24 -30.57
CA VAL A 775 24.00 -23.09 -29.67
C VAL A 775 24.93 -23.78 -28.70
N LEU A 776 24.70 -23.59 -27.39
CA LEU A 776 25.43 -24.24 -26.32
C LEU A 776 24.78 -25.53 -25.86
N ALA A 777 23.44 -25.54 -25.82
CA ALA A 777 22.64 -26.71 -25.42
C ALA A 777 21.28 -26.69 -26.15
N ASP A 778 20.74 -27.88 -26.37
CA ASP A 778 19.41 -28.10 -26.99
C ASP A 778 18.91 -29.43 -26.45
N GLU A 779 18.17 -29.40 -25.30
CA GLU A 779 17.99 -30.55 -24.43
C GLU A 779 16.53 -30.70 -23.95
N ASP A 780 16.09 -31.96 -23.84
CA ASP A 780 14.84 -32.30 -23.16
C ASP A 780 15.03 -32.21 -21.63
N ILE A 781 14.12 -31.53 -20.95
CA ILE A 781 14.17 -31.31 -19.51
C ILE A 781 13.25 -32.27 -18.78
N GLY A 782 13.76 -32.95 -17.78
CA GLY A 782 13.00 -33.83 -16.89
C GLY A 782 12.63 -33.16 -15.56
N ILE A 783 11.65 -33.75 -14.87
CA ILE A 783 11.31 -33.37 -13.51
C ILE A 783 12.36 -33.93 -12.55
N THR A 784 13.08 -33.06 -11.84
CA THR A 784 14.10 -33.46 -10.85
C THR A 784 13.55 -33.45 -9.43
N LYS A 785 12.53 -32.65 -9.16
CA LYS A 785 11.83 -32.54 -7.88
C LYS A 785 10.32 -32.66 -8.09
N PRO A 786 9.76 -33.89 -8.07
CA PRO A 786 8.32 -34.07 -8.17
C PRO A 786 7.62 -33.39 -6.99
N TRP A 787 6.57 -32.64 -7.27
CA TRP A 787 5.71 -32.08 -6.24
C TRP A 787 4.76 -33.15 -5.71
N VAL A 788 4.70 -33.28 -4.39
CA VAL A 788 3.81 -34.21 -3.69
C VAL A 788 2.94 -33.40 -2.73
N PRO A 789 1.64 -33.20 -3.04
CA PRO A 789 0.78 -32.27 -2.30
C PRO A 789 0.63 -32.63 -0.82
N GLU A 790 0.23 -33.81 -0.48
CA GLU A 790 -0.08 -34.25 0.89
C GLU A 790 1.18 -34.57 1.75
N SER A 791 2.37 -34.26 1.26
CA SER A 791 3.60 -34.51 2.02
C SER A 791 3.81 -33.46 3.10
N PRO A 792 4.57 -33.80 4.16
CA PRO A 792 5.01 -32.81 5.13
C PRO A 792 5.81 -31.68 4.47
N VAL A 793 5.69 -30.47 5.01
CA VAL A 793 6.45 -29.31 4.53
C VAL A 793 7.93 -29.50 4.79
N VAL A 794 8.73 -29.35 3.74
CA VAL A 794 10.20 -29.41 3.76
C VAL A 794 10.78 -28.11 3.20
N ARG A 795 12.06 -27.87 3.41
CA ARG A 795 12.75 -26.73 2.78
C ARG A 795 12.60 -26.79 1.28
N TYR A 796 12.37 -25.62 0.72
CA TYR A 796 12.18 -25.51 -0.72
C TYR A 796 13.44 -25.84 -1.50
N VAL A 797 13.30 -26.66 -2.53
CA VAL A 797 14.33 -26.95 -3.53
C VAL A 797 13.64 -26.99 -4.89
N GLY A 798 14.08 -26.17 -5.84
CA GLY A 798 13.53 -26.11 -7.19
C GLY A 798 13.93 -27.27 -8.08
N ASN A 799 13.27 -27.41 -9.24
CA ASN A 799 13.69 -28.33 -10.30
C ASN A 799 14.91 -27.75 -11.02
N SER A 800 16.08 -28.31 -10.81
CA SER A 800 17.32 -27.83 -11.40
C SER A 800 17.93 -28.82 -12.39
N THR A 801 18.56 -28.29 -13.44
CA THR A 801 19.30 -29.05 -14.45
C THR A 801 20.64 -28.41 -14.69
N THR A 802 21.70 -29.20 -14.66
CA THR A 802 23.06 -28.76 -15.00
C THR A 802 23.51 -29.45 -16.27
N ILE A 803 23.92 -28.66 -17.27
CA ILE A 803 24.44 -29.15 -18.55
C ILE A 803 25.93 -28.81 -18.61
N GLN A 804 26.77 -29.83 -18.66
CA GLN A 804 28.23 -29.66 -18.75
C GLN A 804 28.62 -29.26 -20.17
N LEU A 805 29.48 -28.25 -20.30
CA LEU A 805 30.00 -27.76 -21.56
C LEU A 805 31.44 -28.21 -21.75
N THR A 806 31.77 -28.70 -22.94
CA THR A 806 33.13 -29.04 -23.36
C THR A 806 33.58 -28.06 -24.43
N ASP A 807 34.77 -27.44 -24.20
CA ASP A 807 35.38 -26.49 -25.14
C ASP A 807 34.54 -25.29 -25.56
N ALA A 808 33.54 -24.92 -24.78
CA ALA A 808 32.73 -23.73 -25.04
C ALA A 808 33.46 -22.47 -24.57
N ILE A 809 33.51 -21.46 -25.44
CA ILE A 809 34.10 -20.17 -25.13
C ILE A 809 33.00 -19.10 -25.23
N TRP A 810 32.79 -18.33 -24.16
CA TRP A 810 31.98 -17.15 -24.19
C TRP A 810 32.70 -16.06 -25.02
N SER A 811 32.07 -15.57 -26.06
CA SER A 811 32.53 -14.45 -26.86
C SER A 811 31.39 -13.53 -27.29
N GLY A 812 30.21 -13.62 -26.62
CA GLY A 812 28.99 -12.91 -26.99
C GLY A 812 28.69 -11.72 -26.09
N ALA A 813 27.78 -10.87 -26.58
CA ALA A 813 27.15 -9.81 -25.81
C ALA A 813 25.80 -10.23 -25.21
N PHE A 814 25.18 -11.29 -25.76
CA PHE A 814 23.85 -11.76 -25.40
C PHE A 814 23.83 -13.26 -25.14
N ALA A 815 23.04 -13.67 -24.15
CA ALA A 815 22.66 -15.06 -23.91
C ALA A 815 21.13 -15.19 -24.08
N LYS A 816 20.68 -16.28 -24.71
CA LYS A 816 19.25 -16.57 -24.92
C LYS A 816 18.92 -17.95 -24.38
N LEU A 817 17.85 -18.00 -23.58
CA LEU A 817 17.19 -19.25 -23.18
C LEU A 817 15.82 -19.30 -23.87
N GLU A 818 15.59 -20.37 -24.61
CA GLU A 818 14.29 -20.70 -25.22
C GLU A 818 13.70 -21.88 -24.46
N VAL A 819 12.43 -21.73 -24.01
CA VAL A 819 11.69 -22.81 -23.31
C VAL A 819 10.45 -23.19 -24.08
N THR A 820 10.10 -24.49 -24.07
CA THR A 820 8.93 -25.01 -24.76
C THR A 820 8.22 -26.06 -23.90
N GLY A 821 6.91 -25.92 -23.82
CA GLY A 821 6.07 -26.83 -23.04
C GLY A 821 6.23 -26.63 -21.53
N CYS A 822 5.34 -27.25 -20.77
CA CYS A 822 5.41 -27.37 -19.33
C CYS A 822 4.98 -28.78 -18.92
N TRP A 823 5.54 -29.32 -17.86
CA TRP A 823 5.14 -30.63 -17.32
C TRP A 823 3.84 -30.57 -16.51
N THR A 824 3.39 -29.37 -16.12
CA THR A 824 2.06 -29.17 -15.53
C THR A 824 1.05 -28.94 -16.65
N ASP A 825 -0.09 -29.64 -16.58
CA ASP A 825 -1.12 -29.67 -17.64
C ASP A 825 -2.23 -28.60 -17.40
N ASP A 826 -1.94 -27.50 -16.72
CA ASP A 826 -2.90 -26.43 -16.42
C ASP A 826 -2.90 -25.27 -17.43
N GLY A 827 -2.11 -25.38 -18.48
CA GLY A 827 -2.02 -24.40 -19.56
C GLY A 827 -1.06 -23.23 -19.31
N ALA A 828 -0.65 -22.98 -18.06
CA ALA A 828 0.30 -21.92 -17.74
C ALA A 828 1.73 -22.28 -18.17
N GLY A 829 2.55 -21.29 -18.46
CA GLY A 829 3.93 -21.45 -18.89
C GLY A 829 4.84 -22.07 -17.84
N ALA A 830 5.99 -22.58 -18.27
CA ALA A 830 7.05 -23.02 -17.39
C ALA A 830 7.68 -21.84 -16.65
N THR A 831 8.16 -22.04 -15.43
CA THR A 831 8.92 -21.02 -14.68
C THR A 831 10.42 -21.17 -14.89
N VAL A 832 11.16 -20.06 -14.86
CA VAL A 832 12.62 -20.02 -14.81
C VAL A 832 13.03 -19.11 -13.65
N ALA A 833 13.49 -19.74 -12.56
CA ALA A 833 13.95 -19.01 -11.37
C ALA A 833 15.42 -18.59 -11.49
N GLU A 834 16.25 -19.42 -12.16
CA GLU A 834 17.64 -19.05 -12.42
C GLU A 834 18.08 -19.56 -13.79
N PHE A 835 18.70 -18.66 -14.55
CA PHE A 835 19.45 -18.96 -15.76
C PHE A 835 20.91 -18.54 -15.56
N ALA A 836 21.80 -19.50 -15.40
CA ALA A 836 23.20 -19.28 -15.12
C ALA A 836 24.11 -19.86 -16.20
N LEU A 837 25.09 -19.09 -16.64
CA LEU A 837 26.26 -19.56 -17.40
C LEU A 837 27.48 -19.50 -16.50
N LEU A 838 28.11 -20.67 -16.27
CA LEU A 838 29.22 -20.80 -15.34
C LEU A 838 30.55 -20.68 -16.06
N ALA A 839 31.45 -19.85 -15.56
CA ALA A 839 32.83 -19.78 -16.04
C ALA A 839 33.62 -21.08 -15.72
N ALA A 840 34.43 -21.57 -16.65
CA ALA A 840 35.16 -22.85 -16.50
C ALA A 840 36.30 -22.77 -15.49
N ASP A 841 36.81 -21.59 -15.18
CA ASP A 841 37.89 -21.33 -14.20
C ASP A 841 37.39 -21.24 -12.76
N TYR A 842 36.05 -21.34 -12.55
CA TYR A 842 35.46 -21.41 -11.23
C TYR A 842 35.61 -22.85 -10.68
N HIS A 843 36.51 -23.07 -9.73
CA HIS A 843 36.60 -24.30 -8.93
C HIS A 843 35.88 -24.06 -7.60
N GLU A 844 34.92 -24.94 -7.24
CA GLU A 844 34.25 -24.97 -5.93
C GLU A 844 35.25 -24.97 -4.75
#